data_a957b0306697100321883f4d4a86d783
#
_entry.id   a957b0306697100321883f4d4a86d783
#
_cell.length_a   1.000
_cell.length_b   1.000
_cell.length_c   1.000
_cell.angle_alpha   90.00
_cell.angle_beta   90.00
_cell.angle_gamma   90.00
#
_symmetry.space_group_name_H-M   'P 1'
#
loop_
_entity.id
_entity.type
_entity.pdbx_description
1 polymer ?
#
loop_
_entity_poly.entity_id
_entity_poly.type
_entity_poly.pdbx_seq_one_letter_code
_entity_poly.pdbx_strand_id
1 'polypeptide(L)'
;MKRKNMIYFFIFFIFLINLSFSDEKGIFLENPKENLEKISDESEKNIDIKDVKNIRKDNLEKFEKKNFLKKEDKNINERSESKKSENKKNEIPQKDKKIGLALSGGTAKGLAHIGILKVLDEEKVPVEFVTGTSMGSIIAGMYSVGYTPKEIEEIAENMDWMKLFNDKIERRNKGITRNMIEDQNSIVLPLGKKAMPKLPVGVVGGKTASQQLNELFYGAIGTDDFTKFPRKFAAVATDLNSGEGVMITKGSIATAIRASLSLPSIFAPVRSGDRLYIDGGVVRNLPVQDLKVLGADYTIGVNVGDGFVKRDENKMNLIDVITDSSTIAGRQEVERQIRMLDLYMKPDLEKFEAYDFSKVKEIIAAGEKIARDNIDKIRELSNPKLYDELEEKRKEFRKTWTDEYNITSIDIEGNKKYKDSYFKKFLPKKLGNMNRLEMEEIVNEIYQNGNFTTAYYEVKNNKLVINVQEKPSDYVTLNGNINNEDKATINFGFQGNKVLGDINVRYSSNTTVSNEYGINNSVILGIGKDEKVLILGNLDYKRDMIYNQNFGNGYYDFVNKKFSLETGVGFQISKNLLLFAGGGYQTSKVEKNQDQRKNGKKRFPFFETSLTYDTRNSIESPTKGIYFTSKYTFSNSKDANFNALYQTGEVNIPVGEKLTFTPKVSYLTVKGSDIPETYEPKLGGIKTEDNSLEFFGLPADKVRGESIFVGSVKLQYNISKILYADTMYSRAYISDEGFDFGSRKRESYKLGFGVKTPLGPGYFGIAKVPGETLRYILNFGYKPQ
;
A
#
# COMPACT_ATOMS: atom_id res chain seq x y z
N MET A 1 -0.29 -11.88 -29.06
CA MET A 1 -1.59 -11.21 -28.79
C MET A 1 -1.97 -10.38 -30.02
N LYS A 2 -3.14 -10.62 -30.58
CA LYS A 2 -3.52 -10.27 -31.94
C LYS A 2 -3.66 -8.75 -32.16
N ARG A 3 -3.21 -8.25 -33.32
CA ARG A 3 -3.38 -6.87 -33.87
C ARG A 3 -4.75 -6.20 -33.61
N LYS A 4 -5.78 -6.97 -33.31
CA LYS A 4 -7.13 -6.45 -32.99
C LYS A 4 -7.19 -5.54 -31.76
N ASN A 5 -6.44 -5.82 -30.68
CA ASN A 5 -6.51 -4.99 -29.47
C ASN A 5 -5.84 -3.62 -29.60
N MET A 6 -4.87 -3.51 -30.51
CA MET A 6 -4.25 -2.23 -30.82
C MET A 6 -5.16 -1.37 -31.72
N ILE A 7 -5.95 -2.01 -32.57
CA ILE A 7 -6.96 -1.36 -33.41
C ILE A 7 -8.12 -0.85 -32.53
N TYR A 8 -8.57 -1.61 -31.53
CA TYR A 8 -9.60 -1.15 -30.60
C TYR A 8 -9.12 0.01 -29.71
N PHE A 9 -7.84 0.04 -29.34
CA PHE A 9 -7.24 1.17 -28.66
C PHE A 9 -7.20 2.44 -29.55
N PHE A 10 -6.83 2.28 -30.82
CA PHE A 10 -6.84 3.38 -31.80
C PHE A 10 -8.27 3.84 -32.13
N ILE A 11 -9.22 2.92 -32.29
CA ILE A 11 -10.64 3.24 -32.54
C ILE A 11 -11.27 3.91 -31.30
N PHE A 12 -10.96 3.45 -30.10
CA PHE A 12 -11.40 4.11 -28.86
C PHE A 12 -10.77 5.51 -28.70
N PHE A 13 -9.52 5.67 -29.10
CA PHE A 13 -8.84 6.97 -29.13
C PHE A 13 -9.44 7.91 -30.20
N ILE A 14 -9.80 7.40 -31.37
CA ILE A 14 -10.52 8.14 -32.43
C ILE A 14 -11.97 8.44 -31.98
N PHE A 15 -12.62 7.53 -31.26
CA PHE A 15 -13.97 7.75 -30.73
C PHE A 15 -14.00 8.83 -29.63
N LEU A 16 -12.99 8.88 -28.77
CA LEU A 16 -12.79 9.99 -27.81
C LEU A 16 -12.51 11.32 -28.52
N ILE A 17 -11.75 11.30 -29.62
CA ILE A 17 -11.51 12.48 -30.46
C ILE A 17 -12.83 12.96 -31.11
N ASN A 18 -13.66 12.05 -31.61
CA ASN A 18 -14.93 12.40 -32.24
C ASN A 18 -15.97 12.94 -31.23
N LEU A 19 -15.96 12.48 -29.97
CA LEU A 19 -16.79 13.07 -28.92
C LEU A 19 -16.36 14.51 -28.53
N SER A 20 -15.11 14.86 -28.79
CA SER A 20 -14.57 16.21 -28.56
C SER A 20 -14.90 17.21 -29.67
N PHE A 21 -15.38 16.75 -30.82
CA PHE A 21 -15.67 17.58 -32.01
C PHE A 21 -17.15 17.72 -32.38
N SER A 22 -18.09 17.15 -31.58
CA SER A 22 -19.51 17.40 -31.82
C SER A 22 -19.89 18.79 -31.32
N ASP A 23 -19.87 19.73 -32.25
CA ASP A 23 -20.39 21.07 -32.06
C ASP A 23 -21.90 21.07 -31.81
N GLU A 24 -22.30 21.90 -30.85
CA GLU A 24 -23.57 22.60 -30.75
C GLU A 24 -24.85 21.82 -31.15
N LYS A 25 -25.27 20.85 -30.32
CA LYS A 25 -26.68 20.67 -29.98
C LYS A 25 -26.77 19.98 -28.63
N GLY A 26 -27.20 20.74 -27.61
CA GLY A 26 -27.42 20.23 -26.27
C GLY A 26 -28.39 19.06 -26.27
N ILE A 27 -27.92 17.91 -25.87
CA ILE A 27 -28.81 16.85 -25.38
C ILE A 27 -29.00 17.11 -23.89
N PHE A 28 -30.09 17.81 -23.57
CA PHE A 28 -30.61 17.79 -22.23
C PHE A 28 -31.04 16.35 -21.90
N LEU A 29 -30.46 15.77 -20.90
CA LEU A 29 -30.97 14.56 -20.27
C LEU A 29 -32.24 14.93 -19.55
N GLU A 30 -33.39 14.58 -20.15
CA GLU A 30 -34.68 14.63 -19.49
C GLU A 30 -34.70 13.64 -18.32
N ASN A 31 -35.04 14.17 -17.18
CA ASN A 31 -35.67 13.64 -15.97
C ASN A 31 -35.19 12.26 -15.44
N PRO A 32 -34.32 12.20 -14.39
CA PRO A 32 -33.87 10.95 -13.80
C PRO A 32 -34.96 10.11 -13.08
N LYS A 33 -36.16 10.60 -12.93
CA LYS A 33 -37.24 9.91 -12.20
C LYS A 33 -37.92 8.81 -12.99
N GLU A 34 -38.00 8.89 -14.31
CA GLU A 34 -38.68 7.86 -15.13
C GLU A 34 -37.89 6.57 -15.32
N ASN A 35 -36.57 6.59 -15.13
CA ASN A 35 -35.76 5.38 -15.24
C ASN A 35 -35.63 4.58 -13.94
N LEU A 36 -36.01 5.13 -12.80
CA LEU A 36 -36.02 4.40 -11.53
C LEU A 36 -37.29 3.56 -11.34
N GLU A 37 -38.42 3.98 -11.91
CA GLU A 37 -39.65 3.19 -11.85
C GLU A 37 -39.64 1.97 -12.76
N LYS A 38 -38.90 1.97 -13.88
CA LYS A 38 -38.76 0.79 -14.76
C LYS A 38 -37.85 -0.29 -14.19
N ILE A 39 -36.95 0.03 -13.26
CA ILE A 39 -36.06 -0.96 -12.62
C ILE A 39 -36.74 -1.64 -11.42
N SER A 40 -37.74 -1.02 -10.81
CA SER A 40 -38.51 -1.60 -9.70
C SER A 40 -39.52 -2.66 -10.17
N ASP A 41 -40.02 -2.55 -11.40
CA ASP A 41 -41.04 -3.49 -11.93
C ASP A 41 -40.49 -4.79 -12.49
N GLU A 42 -39.19 -4.86 -12.81
CA GLU A 42 -38.55 -6.11 -13.29
C GLU A 42 -37.98 -6.99 -12.17
N SER A 43 -37.86 -6.49 -10.93
CA SER A 43 -37.31 -7.25 -9.80
C SER A 43 -38.35 -8.00 -8.97
N GLU A 44 -39.66 -7.81 -9.19
CA GLU A 44 -40.72 -8.48 -8.44
C GLU A 44 -41.35 -9.71 -9.13
N LYS A 45 -40.91 -10.10 -10.31
CA LYS A 45 -41.39 -11.33 -10.97
C LYS A 45 -40.32 -12.39 -10.95
N ASN A 46 -40.47 -13.36 -10.08
CA ASN A 46 -40.02 -14.76 -10.06
C ASN A 46 -39.31 -15.17 -8.76
N ILE A 47 -40.03 -15.20 -7.67
CA ILE A 47 -39.74 -16.14 -6.55
C ILE A 47 -41.06 -16.75 -6.13
N ASP A 48 -41.30 -18.01 -6.54
CA ASP A 48 -42.49 -18.75 -6.13
C ASP A 48 -42.40 -19.18 -4.67
N ILE A 49 -43.35 -18.68 -3.84
CA ILE A 49 -43.41 -18.92 -2.39
C ILE A 49 -43.50 -20.43 -2.04
N LYS A 50 -43.78 -21.32 -3.02
CA LYS A 50 -43.79 -22.76 -2.83
C LYS A 50 -42.40 -23.36 -2.66
N ASP A 51 -41.36 -22.80 -3.28
CA ASP A 51 -40.00 -23.30 -3.15
C ASP A 51 -39.36 -23.00 -1.80
N VAL A 52 -39.74 -21.89 -1.16
CA VAL A 52 -39.25 -21.54 0.17
C VAL A 52 -39.81 -22.46 1.27
N LYS A 53 -41.05 -22.99 1.07
CA LYS A 53 -41.66 -23.93 2.04
C LYS A 53 -41.04 -25.34 1.95
N ASN A 54 -40.60 -25.77 0.76
CA ASN A 54 -39.95 -27.07 0.59
C ASN A 54 -38.52 -27.09 1.16
N ILE A 55 -37.74 -26.01 1.00
CA ILE A 55 -36.40 -25.86 1.60
C ILE A 55 -36.47 -25.88 3.13
N ARG A 56 -37.55 -25.34 3.71
CA ARG A 56 -37.76 -25.33 5.16
C ARG A 56 -38.12 -26.71 5.74
N LYS A 57 -38.79 -27.54 4.94
CA LYS A 57 -39.18 -28.89 5.35
C LYS A 57 -37.99 -29.87 5.30
N ASP A 58 -37.16 -29.79 4.29
CA ASP A 58 -35.95 -30.61 4.15
C ASP A 58 -34.90 -30.30 5.22
N ASN A 59 -34.81 -29.03 5.66
CA ASN A 59 -33.89 -28.63 6.72
C ASN A 59 -34.40 -29.04 8.12
N LEU A 60 -35.71 -29.12 8.34
CA LEU A 60 -36.29 -29.61 9.58
C LEU A 60 -36.11 -31.15 9.74
N GLU A 61 -36.29 -31.91 8.66
CA GLU A 61 -36.04 -33.37 8.70
C GLU A 61 -34.55 -33.71 8.90
N LYS A 62 -33.63 -32.89 8.35
CA LYS A 62 -32.19 -33.03 8.63
C LYS A 62 -31.83 -32.65 10.08
N PHE A 63 -32.56 -31.71 10.68
CA PHE A 63 -32.33 -31.29 12.06
C PHE A 63 -32.88 -32.35 13.06
N GLU A 64 -33.98 -33.01 12.76
CA GLU A 64 -34.53 -34.07 13.56
C GLU A 64 -33.70 -35.36 13.49
N LYS A 65 -33.15 -35.73 12.32
CA LYS A 65 -32.19 -36.83 12.19
C LYS A 65 -30.90 -36.60 13.00
N LYS A 66 -30.44 -35.35 13.12
CA LYS A 66 -29.26 -35.01 13.93
C LYS A 66 -29.49 -35.10 15.43
N ASN A 67 -30.74 -34.96 15.89
CA ASN A 67 -31.11 -35.11 17.29
C ASN A 67 -31.37 -36.56 17.68
N PHE A 68 -31.60 -37.49 16.71
CA PHE A 68 -31.72 -38.91 16.99
C PHE A 68 -30.36 -39.55 17.34
N LEU A 69 -29.26 -39.01 16.76
CA LEU A 69 -27.90 -39.47 17.07
C LEU A 69 -27.42 -39.04 18.49
N LYS A 70 -28.07 -38.05 19.13
CA LYS A 70 -27.78 -37.65 20.52
C LYS A 70 -28.37 -38.57 21.60
N LYS A 71 -29.27 -39.51 21.22
CA LYS A 71 -29.83 -40.47 22.17
C LYS A 71 -29.00 -41.76 22.30
N GLU A 72 -28.10 -42.04 21.35
CA GLU A 72 -27.19 -43.18 21.46
C GLU A 72 -25.94 -42.93 22.34
N ASP A 73 -25.57 -41.65 22.53
CA ASP A 73 -24.38 -41.29 23.35
C ASP A 73 -24.55 -41.48 24.85
N LYS A 74 -25.76 -41.70 25.36
CA LYS A 74 -25.97 -42.00 26.79
C LYS A 74 -25.61 -43.44 27.19
N ASN A 75 -25.61 -44.38 26.22
CA ASN A 75 -25.23 -45.79 26.48
C ASN A 75 -23.72 -46.04 26.35
N ILE A 76 -22.94 -45.07 25.88
CA ILE A 76 -21.49 -45.21 25.73
C ILE A 76 -20.76 -44.81 27.02
N ASN A 77 -21.34 -43.93 27.85
CA ASN A 77 -20.71 -43.48 29.09
C ASN A 77 -20.71 -44.56 30.20
N GLU A 78 -21.68 -45.48 30.25
CA GLU A 78 -21.67 -46.58 31.23
C GLU A 78 -20.70 -47.72 30.88
N ARG A 79 -20.28 -47.84 29.59
CA ARG A 79 -19.23 -48.77 29.17
C ARG A 79 -17.79 -48.22 29.30
N SER A 80 -17.63 -46.91 29.50
CA SER A 80 -16.32 -46.29 29.66
C SER A 80 -15.78 -46.32 31.10
N GLU A 81 -16.64 -46.42 32.07
CA GLU A 81 -16.20 -46.49 33.48
C GLU A 81 -15.66 -47.87 33.88
N SER A 82 -16.15 -48.98 33.27
CA SER A 82 -15.61 -50.33 33.52
C SER A 82 -14.26 -50.60 32.86
N LYS A 83 -13.87 -49.83 31.82
CA LYS A 83 -12.54 -49.91 31.17
C LYS A 83 -11.47 -49.01 31.79
N LYS A 84 -11.87 -48.04 32.63
CA LYS A 84 -10.94 -47.16 33.35
C LYS A 84 -10.17 -47.82 34.48
N SER A 85 -10.66 -48.95 35.00
CA SER A 85 -9.99 -49.63 36.11
C SER A 85 -8.88 -50.61 35.69
N GLU A 86 -8.85 -51.06 34.44
CA GLU A 86 -7.81 -51.99 33.95
C GLU A 86 -6.59 -51.32 33.29
N ASN A 87 -6.71 -50.05 32.84
CA ASN A 87 -5.63 -49.35 32.14
C ASN A 87 -4.67 -48.57 33.08
N LYS A 88 -4.85 -48.57 34.38
CA LYS A 88 -3.98 -47.85 35.34
C LYS A 88 -2.56 -48.41 35.50
N LYS A 89 -2.24 -49.56 34.91
CA LYS A 89 -0.94 -50.22 35.12
C LYS A 89 0.16 -49.85 34.16
N ASN A 90 -0.09 -49.03 33.09
CA ASN A 90 0.91 -48.63 32.09
C ASN A 90 0.84 -47.16 31.69
N GLU A 91 0.40 -46.26 32.55
CA GLU A 91 0.52 -44.82 32.24
C GLU A 91 1.98 -44.38 32.38
N ILE A 92 2.53 -43.81 31.29
CA ILE A 92 3.85 -43.16 31.30
C ILE A 92 3.81 -42.03 32.34
N PRO A 93 4.78 -41.99 33.29
CA PRO A 93 4.87 -40.86 34.21
C PRO A 93 4.82 -39.53 33.51
N GLN A 94 4.18 -38.53 34.07
CA GLN A 94 3.93 -37.24 33.39
C GLN A 94 5.21 -36.56 32.92
N LYS A 95 6.29 -36.66 33.68
CA LYS A 95 7.63 -36.15 33.37
C LYS A 95 8.35 -36.83 32.17
N ASP A 96 7.88 -38.07 31.81
CA ASP A 96 8.48 -38.84 30.71
C ASP A 96 7.63 -38.76 29.42
N LYS A 97 6.53 -38.01 29.44
CA LYS A 97 5.68 -37.75 28.27
C LYS A 97 6.36 -36.75 27.33
N LYS A 98 6.15 -36.94 26.04
CA LYS A 98 6.60 -35.99 25.00
C LYS A 98 5.72 -34.75 25.01
N ILE A 99 6.30 -33.63 25.37
CA ILE A 99 5.57 -32.37 25.59
C ILE A 99 5.47 -31.58 24.27
N GLY A 100 4.22 -31.18 23.97
CA GLY A 100 3.92 -30.28 22.85
C GLY A 100 3.31 -28.97 23.34
N LEU A 101 3.64 -27.88 22.64
CA LEU A 101 3.18 -26.52 22.90
C LEU A 101 2.45 -25.93 21.70
N ALA A 102 1.16 -25.59 21.85
CA ALA A 102 0.35 -24.91 20.83
C ALA A 102 0.20 -23.42 21.16
N LEU A 103 0.62 -22.56 20.23
CA LEU A 103 0.57 -21.10 20.35
C LEU A 103 -0.47 -20.52 19.40
N SER A 104 -1.51 -19.87 19.94
CA SER A 104 -2.57 -19.28 19.12
C SER A 104 -2.14 -18.00 18.41
N GLY A 105 -2.88 -17.62 17.37
CA GLY A 105 -2.81 -16.30 16.77
C GLY A 105 -3.45 -15.23 17.67
N GLY A 106 -3.00 -13.97 17.51
CA GLY A 106 -3.51 -12.84 18.28
C GLY A 106 -2.83 -11.50 18.02
N THR A 107 -2.21 -11.31 16.86
CA THR A 107 -1.45 -10.10 16.50
C THR A 107 -0.47 -9.69 17.61
N ALA A 108 -0.46 -8.43 18.09
CA ALA A 108 0.45 -7.98 19.15
C ALA A 108 0.29 -8.79 20.45
N LYS A 109 -0.93 -9.25 20.79
CA LYS A 109 -1.19 -10.08 21.97
C LYS A 109 -0.40 -11.39 21.95
N GLY A 110 -0.03 -11.90 20.76
CA GLY A 110 0.82 -13.08 20.61
C GLY A 110 2.22 -12.95 21.21
N LEU A 111 2.70 -11.75 21.49
CA LEU A 111 3.97 -11.54 22.19
C LEU A 111 3.94 -12.05 23.64
N ALA A 112 2.73 -12.29 24.23
CA ALA A 112 2.61 -12.93 25.54
C ALA A 112 3.16 -14.35 25.56
N HIS A 113 3.19 -15.05 24.41
CA HIS A 113 3.80 -16.37 24.32
C HIS A 113 5.26 -16.40 24.80
N ILE A 114 5.99 -15.28 24.61
CA ILE A 114 7.41 -15.15 25.02
C ILE A 114 7.52 -15.30 26.56
N GLY A 115 6.64 -14.64 27.31
CA GLY A 115 6.64 -14.74 28.77
C GLY A 115 6.39 -16.17 29.28
N ILE A 116 5.55 -16.92 28.57
CA ILE A 116 5.29 -18.34 28.91
C ILE A 116 6.53 -19.19 28.60
N LEU A 117 7.16 -18.96 27.42
CA LEU A 117 8.40 -19.66 27.06
C LEU A 117 9.50 -19.44 28.09
N LYS A 118 9.64 -18.22 28.63
CA LYS A 118 10.64 -17.91 29.69
C LYS A 118 10.45 -18.81 30.92
N VAL A 119 9.22 -18.96 31.41
CA VAL A 119 8.93 -19.77 32.58
C VAL A 119 9.11 -21.26 32.28
N LEU A 120 8.70 -21.74 31.11
CA LEU A 120 8.93 -23.14 30.70
C LEU A 120 10.42 -23.47 30.62
N ASP A 121 11.23 -22.52 30.16
CA ASP A 121 12.66 -22.65 30.04
C ASP A 121 13.36 -22.62 31.43
N GLU A 122 12.96 -21.69 32.31
CA GLU A 122 13.43 -21.62 33.72
C GLU A 122 13.16 -22.89 34.48
N GLU A 123 11.98 -23.50 34.35
CA GLU A 123 11.59 -24.70 35.02
C GLU A 123 12.05 -25.99 34.31
N LYS A 124 12.89 -25.86 33.25
CA LYS A 124 13.46 -26.96 32.47
C LYS A 124 12.39 -27.95 31.95
N VAL A 125 11.32 -27.42 31.37
CA VAL A 125 10.28 -28.22 30.70
C VAL A 125 10.76 -28.60 29.30
N PRO A 126 10.90 -29.90 28.96
CA PRO A 126 11.44 -30.36 27.68
C PRO A 126 10.36 -30.32 26.58
N VAL A 127 10.10 -29.15 26.01
CA VAL A 127 9.16 -28.99 24.89
C VAL A 127 9.79 -29.53 23.61
N GLU A 128 9.25 -30.63 23.07
CA GLU A 128 9.75 -31.31 21.87
C GLU A 128 9.02 -30.92 20.59
N PHE A 129 7.74 -30.52 20.70
CA PHE A 129 6.85 -30.20 19.58
C PHE A 129 6.24 -28.84 19.78
N VAL A 130 6.22 -28.04 18.71
CA VAL A 130 5.64 -26.69 18.77
C VAL A 130 4.77 -26.46 17.55
N THR A 131 3.56 -26.02 17.77
CA THR A 131 2.68 -25.57 16.68
C THR A 131 2.26 -24.13 16.91
N GLY A 132 2.08 -23.39 15.82
CA GLY A 132 1.66 -21.99 15.93
C GLY A 132 0.78 -21.52 14.80
N THR A 133 -0.11 -20.59 15.12
CA THR A 133 -0.96 -19.89 14.17
C THR A 133 -0.64 -18.39 14.21
N SER A 134 -0.53 -17.74 13.06
CA SER A 134 -0.32 -16.29 12.93
C SER A 134 0.88 -15.81 13.78
N MET A 135 0.74 -14.83 14.68
CA MET A 135 1.83 -14.40 15.58
C MET A 135 2.40 -15.57 16.39
N GLY A 136 1.55 -16.49 16.82
CA GLY A 136 2.01 -17.71 17.50
C GLY A 136 2.94 -18.55 16.64
N SER A 137 2.79 -18.55 15.30
CA SER A 137 3.69 -19.26 14.39
C SER A 137 5.08 -18.60 14.28
N ILE A 138 5.16 -17.27 14.44
CA ILE A 138 6.45 -16.54 14.48
C ILE A 138 7.22 -16.97 15.74
N ILE A 139 6.58 -16.87 16.91
CA ILE A 139 7.22 -17.19 18.19
C ILE A 139 7.56 -18.69 18.27
N ALA A 140 6.64 -19.57 17.85
CA ALA A 140 6.85 -21.01 17.76
C ALA A 140 8.01 -21.36 16.84
N GLY A 141 8.06 -20.74 15.65
CA GLY A 141 9.13 -20.93 14.67
C GLY A 141 10.50 -20.52 15.21
N MET A 142 10.59 -19.32 15.82
CA MET A 142 11.85 -18.84 16.42
C MET A 142 12.36 -19.81 17.51
N TYR A 143 11.47 -20.24 18.41
CA TYR A 143 11.82 -21.20 19.47
C TYR A 143 12.24 -22.54 18.88
N SER A 144 11.59 -22.98 17.81
CA SER A 144 11.88 -24.28 17.17
C SER A 144 13.21 -24.32 16.44
N VAL A 145 13.60 -23.23 15.74
CA VAL A 145 14.91 -23.16 15.06
C VAL A 145 16.08 -22.85 15.99
N GLY A 146 15.78 -22.64 17.30
CA GLY A 146 16.82 -22.60 18.32
C GLY A 146 17.10 -21.22 18.91
N TYR A 147 16.24 -20.22 18.74
CA TYR A 147 16.30 -19.02 19.58
C TYR A 147 15.91 -19.36 21.01
N THR A 148 16.62 -18.81 21.98
CA THR A 148 16.22 -18.85 23.39
C THR A 148 15.07 -17.87 23.65
N PRO A 149 14.23 -18.07 24.69
CA PRO A 149 13.20 -17.12 25.05
C PRO A 149 13.72 -15.68 25.26
N LYS A 150 14.94 -15.55 25.79
CA LYS A 150 15.61 -14.26 25.99
C LYS A 150 15.96 -13.58 24.65
N GLU A 151 16.53 -14.33 23.69
CA GLU A 151 16.82 -13.80 22.35
C GLU A 151 15.51 -13.37 21.64
N ILE A 152 14.43 -14.15 21.79
CA ILE A 152 13.11 -13.82 21.23
C ILE A 152 12.57 -12.53 21.83
N GLU A 153 12.70 -12.34 23.16
CA GLU A 153 12.31 -11.11 23.88
C GLU A 153 13.09 -9.90 23.36
N GLU A 154 14.42 -10.01 23.26
CA GLU A 154 15.29 -8.94 22.76
C GLU A 154 14.94 -8.55 21.31
N ILE A 155 14.67 -9.54 20.45
CA ILE A 155 14.21 -9.29 19.08
C ILE A 155 12.84 -8.60 19.08
N ALA A 156 11.90 -9.10 19.89
CA ALA A 156 10.56 -8.55 19.95
C ALA A 156 10.50 -7.10 20.44
N GLU A 157 11.38 -6.72 21.38
CA GLU A 157 11.48 -5.35 21.89
C GLU A 157 12.09 -4.36 20.87
N ASN A 158 13.02 -4.83 20.01
CA ASN A 158 13.74 -3.99 19.07
C ASN A 158 13.13 -3.98 17.66
N MET A 159 12.21 -4.87 17.36
CA MET A 159 11.59 -5.02 16.04
C MET A 159 10.52 -3.95 15.81
N ASP A 160 10.55 -3.28 14.64
CA ASP A 160 9.43 -2.47 14.16
C ASP A 160 8.34 -3.36 13.56
N TRP A 161 7.46 -3.89 14.43
CA TRP A 161 6.35 -4.75 14.06
C TRP A 161 5.39 -4.12 13.05
N MET A 162 5.19 -2.81 13.12
CA MET A 162 4.29 -2.10 12.19
C MET A 162 4.83 -2.11 10.75
N LYS A 163 6.12 -2.31 10.57
CA LYS A 163 6.74 -2.44 9.25
C LYS A 163 6.26 -3.69 8.50
N LEU A 164 5.87 -4.76 9.21
CA LEU A 164 5.28 -5.96 8.59
C LEU A 164 4.04 -5.63 7.73
N PHE A 165 3.28 -4.62 8.15
CA PHE A 165 2.02 -4.21 7.53
C PHE A 165 2.19 -3.09 6.50
N ASN A 166 3.43 -2.81 6.05
CA ASN A 166 3.71 -1.70 5.16
C ASN A 166 4.65 -2.09 4.01
N ASP A 167 4.07 -2.30 2.83
CA ASP A 167 4.81 -2.56 1.58
C ASP A 167 5.02 -1.29 0.74
N LYS A 168 4.73 -0.11 1.29
CA LYS A 168 4.80 1.14 0.54
C LYS A 168 6.24 1.43 0.14
N ILE A 169 6.47 1.49 -1.17
CA ILE A 169 7.74 1.98 -1.72
C ILE A 169 7.80 3.49 -1.47
N GLU A 170 8.87 3.95 -0.83
CA GLU A 170 9.11 5.38 -0.69
C GLU A 170 9.13 6.06 -2.06
N ARG A 171 8.50 7.23 -2.18
CA ARG A 171 8.36 7.96 -3.44
C ARG A 171 9.70 8.15 -4.18
N ARG A 172 10.77 8.51 -3.45
CA ARG A 172 12.13 8.67 -4.00
C ARG A 172 12.71 7.39 -4.62
N ASN A 173 12.23 6.21 -4.23
CA ASN A 173 12.70 4.90 -4.72
C ASN A 173 11.89 4.40 -5.93
N LYS A 174 10.73 5.00 -6.22
CA LYS A 174 9.90 4.65 -7.38
C LYS A 174 10.47 5.14 -8.70
N GLY A 175 11.23 6.21 -8.67
CA GLY A 175 11.75 6.90 -9.86
C GLY A 175 10.77 7.93 -10.46
N ILE A 176 11.33 8.91 -11.17
CA ILE A 176 10.61 10.09 -11.66
C ILE A 176 9.50 9.73 -12.64
N THR A 177 9.77 8.84 -13.59
CA THR A 177 8.80 8.45 -14.65
C THR A 177 7.57 7.72 -14.09
N ARG A 178 7.74 6.95 -13.04
CA ARG A 178 6.64 6.30 -12.34
C ARG A 178 5.85 7.30 -11.50
N ASN A 179 6.54 8.20 -10.82
CA ASN A 179 5.90 9.25 -10.04
C ASN A 179 5.07 10.19 -10.94
N MET A 180 5.51 10.51 -12.16
CA MET A 180 4.74 11.31 -13.11
C MET A 180 3.33 10.76 -13.40
N ILE A 181 3.14 9.45 -13.30
CA ILE A 181 1.83 8.80 -13.50
C ILE A 181 1.11 8.55 -12.17
N GLU A 182 1.81 7.97 -11.18
CA GLU A 182 1.18 7.53 -9.93
C GLU A 182 0.78 8.69 -9.00
N ASP A 183 1.52 9.81 -9.03
CA ASP A 183 1.23 10.96 -8.16
C ASP A 183 0.00 11.77 -8.61
N GLN A 184 -0.52 11.52 -9.81
CA GLN A 184 -1.71 12.21 -10.33
C GLN A 184 -3.02 11.74 -9.68
N ASN A 185 -3.01 10.57 -9.02
CA ASN A 185 -4.24 9.90 -8.63
C ASN A 185 -4.21 9.37 -7.20
N SER A 186 -5.31 9.54 -6.45
CA SER A 186 -5.45 9.10 -5.06
C SER A 186 -6.16 7.76 -4.91
N ILE A 187 -7.28 7.58 -5.61
CA ILE A 187 -8.01 6.32 -5.62
C ILE A 187 -7.70 5.61 -6.92
N VAL A 188 -7.06 4.44 -6.82
CA VAL A 188 -6.60 3.65 -7.95
C VAL A 188 -7.12 2.23 -7.79
N LEU A 189 -8.09 1.86 -8.62
CA LEU A 189 -8.73 0.54 -8.57
C LEU A 189 -8.34 -0.29 -9.80
N PRO A 190 -7.82 -1.51 -9.62
CA PRO A 190 -7.47 -2.37 -10.73
C PRO A 190 -8.69 -2.73 -11.58
N LEU A 191 -8.49 -2.85 -12.88
CA LEU A 191 -9.51 -3.33 -13.80
C LEU A 191 -9.52 -4.86 -13.89
N GLY A 192 -10.69 -5.45 -13.72
CA GLY A 192 -10.93 -6.86 -13.90
C GLY A 192 -11.14 -7.25 -15.38
N LYS A 193 -11.43 -8.55 -15.64
CA LYS A 193 -11.54 -9.10 -17.00
C LYS A 193 -12.59 -8.44 -17.89
N LYS A 194 -13.64 -7.85 -17.35
CA LYS A 194 -14.73 -7.17 -18.09
C LYS A 194 -14.60 -5.65 -18.03
N ALA A 195 -13.40 -5.11 -17.80
CA ALA A 195 -13.15 -3.68 -17.56
C ALA A 195 -13.92 -3.07 -16.38
N MET A 196 -14.37 -3.89 -15.44
CA MET A 196 -15.02 -3.42 -14.21
C MET A 196 -13.96 -3.22 -13.13
N PRO A 197 -14.07 -2.17 -12.30
CA PRO A 197 -13.20 -1.98 -11.15
C PRO A 197 -13.26 -3.21 -10.22
N LYS A 198 -12.11 -3.63 -9.72
CA LYS A 198 -11.97 -4.76 -8.81
C LYS A 198 -11.30 -4.30 -7.53
N LEU A 199 -11.81 -4.73 -6.38
CA LEU A 199 -11.10 -4.50 -5.13
C LEU A 199 -9.84 -5.37 -5.07
N PRO A 200 -8.74 -4.86 -4.48
CA PRO A 200 -7.55 -5.67 -4.25
C PRO A 200 -7.86 -6.81 -3.27
N VAL A 201 -7.15 -7.94 -3.43
CA VAL A 201 -7.34 -9.12 -2.56
C VAL A 201 -6.76 -8.93 -1.15
N GLY A 202 -6.01 -7.86 -0.93
CA GLY A 202 -5.44 -7.44 0.34
C GLY A 202 -4.84 -6.04 0.18
N VAL A 203 -4.79 -5.29 1.28
CA VAL A 203 -4.21 -3.94 1.30
C VAL A 203 -2.69 -4.00 1.14
N VAL A 204 -2.06 -5.05 1.67
CA VAL A 204 -0.61 -5.29 1.70
C VAL A 204 -0.29 -6.57 0.94
N GLY A 205 0.66 -6.53 0.02
CA GLY A 205 1.14 -7.72 -0.72
C GLY A 205 1.94 -8.69 0.15
N GLY A 206 2.58 -8.15 1.21
CA GLY A 206 3.37 -8.90 2.18
C GLY A 206 4.85 -9.07 1.81
N LYS A 207 5.37 -8.21 0.91
CA LYS A 207 6.80 -8.19 0.56
C LYS A 207 7.67 -7.92 1.78
N THR A 208 7.34 -6.88 2.54
CA THR A 208 8.12 -6.49 3.72
C THR A 208 8.03 -7.53 4.83
N ALA A 209 6.84 -8.12 5.03
CA ALA A 209 6.66 -9.23 5.96
C ALA A 209 7.53 -10.44 5.58
N SER A 210 7.54 -10.83 4.30
CA SER A 210 8.40 -11.92 3.82
C SER A 210 9.88 -11.62 4.01
N GLN A 211 10.31 -10.38 3.78
CA GLN A 211 11.70 -9.96 3.97
C GLN A 211 12.10 -10.03 5.44
N GLN A 212 11.29 -9.53 6.37
CA GLN A 212 11.58 -9.60 7.80
C GLN A 212 11.57 -11.04 8.34
N LEU A 213 10.65 -11.88 7.83
CA LEU A 213 10.67 -13.31 8.16
C LEU A 213 11.91 -14.01 7.62
N ASN A 214 12.35 -13.72 6.39
CA ASN A 214 13.61 -14.22 5.87
C ASN A 214 14.81 -13.77 6.73
N GLU A 215 14.81 -12.55 7.24
CA GLU A 215 15.84 -12.06 8.17
C GLU A 215 15.85 -12.85 9.49
N LEU A 216 14.69 -13.04 10.11
CA LEU A 216 14.55 -13.80 11.36
C LEU A 216 14.99 -15.27 11.23
N PHE A 217 14.70 -15.89 10.10
CA PHE A 217 14.94 -17.32 9.90
C PHE A 217 16.11 -17.60 8.97
N TYR A 218 16.93 -16.60 8.62
CA TYR A 218 17.98 -16.73 7.60
C TYR A 218 18.94 -17.87 7.88
N GLY A 219 19.43 -18.01 9.11
CA GLY A 219 20.36 -19.06 9.49
C GLY A 219 19.80 -20.49 9.32
N ALA A 220 18.49 -20.66 9.37
CA ALA A 220 17.82 -21.95 9.23
C ALA A 220 17.16 -22.16 7.86
N ILE A 221 17.26 -21.20 6.91
CA ILE A 221 16.55 -21.20 5.62
C ILE A 221 16.91 -22.40 4.73
N GLY A 222 18.07 -23.01 4.94
CA GLY A 222 18.53 -24.21 4.23
C GLY A 222 17.87 -25.53 4.67
N THR A 223 17.10 -25.51 5.78
CA THR A 223 16.41 -26.70 6.30
C THR A 223 14.93 -26.65 5.91
N ASP A 224 14.54 -27.51 4.99
CA ASP A 224 13.19 -27.54 4.38
C ASP A 224 12.21 -28.51 5.07
N ASP A 225 12.64 -29.27 6.07
CA ASP A 225 11.81 -30.18 6.87
C ASP A 225 11.82 -29.76 8.34
N PHE A 226 10.72 -29.17 8.81
CA PHE A 226 10.60 -28.58 10.13
C PHE A 226 10.54 -29.64 11.26
N THR A 227 10.40 -30.92 10.90
CA THR A 227 10.53 -32.03 11.86
C THR A 227 11.98 -32.34 12.21
N LYS A 228 12.95 -31.74 11.51
CA LYS A 228 14.40 -31.83 11.78
C LYS A 228 14.92 -30.71 12.66
N PHE A 229 14.09 -29.70 12.96
CA PHE A 229 14.48 -28.67 13.92
C PHE A 229 14.68 -29.24 15.32
N PRO A 230 15.46 -28.61 16.18
CA PRO A 230 15.66 -29.02 17.57
C PRO A 230 14.34 -29.32 18.31
N ARG A 231 13.33 -28.48 18.06
CA ARG A 231 11.95 -28.72 18.44
C ARG A 231 11.13 -28.83 17.15
N LYS A 232 10.43 -29.94 16.99
CA LYS A 232 9.64 -30.20 15.76
C LYS A 232 8.55 -29.16 15.62
N PHE A 233 8.43 -28.55 14.46
CA PHE A 233 7.58 -27.39 14.22
C PHE A 233 6.51 -27.64 13.15
N ALA A 234 5.35 -27.02 13.35
CA ALA A 234 4.38 -26.81 12.30
C ALA A 234 3.74 -25.41 12.39
N ALA A 235 3.70 -24.70 11.27
CA ALA A 235 2.85 -23.54 11.12
C ALA A 235 1.47 -23.99 10.62
N VAL A 236 0.40 -23.36 11.11
CA VAL A 236 -0.96 -23.68 10.68
C VAL A 236 -1.54 -22.52 9.87
N ALA A 237 -1.99 -22.83 8.65
CA ALA A 237 -2.64 -21.89 7.74
C ALA A 237 -4.00 -22.45 7.31
N THR A 238 -4.82 -21.62 6.66
CA THR A 238 -6.09 -22.06 6.05
C THR A 238 -5.91 -22.11 4.53
N ASP A 239 -6.23 -23.22 3.88
CA ASP A 239 -6.30 -23.30 2.43
C ASP A 239 -7.63 -22.68 1.96
N LEU A 240 -7.54 -21.57 1.24
CA LEU A 240 -8.71 -20.83 0.75
C LEU A 240 -9.53 -21.63 -0.28
N ASN A 241 -8.91 -22.59 -0.95
CA ASN A 241 -9.59 -23.40 -1.97
C ASN A 241 -10.47 -24.50 -1.36
N SER A 242 -10.00 -25.16 -0.28
CA SER A 242 -10.74 -26.22 0.41
C SER A 242 -11.48 -25.75 1.65
N GLY A 243 -11.09 -24.61 2.23
CA GLY A 243 -11.58 -24.14 3.53
C GLY A 243 -11.01 -24.89 4.74
N GLU A 244 -10.00 -25.73 4.53
CA GLU A 244 -9.42 -26.55 5.58
C GLU A 244 -8.23 -25.88 6.29
N GLY A 245 -8.08 -26.13 7.59
CA GLY A 245 -6.86 -25.80 8.33
C GLY A 245 -5.74 -26.79 7.96
N VAL A 246 -4.63 -26.29 7.46
CA VAL A 246 -3.50 -27.08 6.96
C VAL A 246 -2.29 -26.90 7.87
N MET A 247 -1.74 -28.03 8.32
CA MET A 247 -0.47 -28.10 9.03
C MET A 247 0.69 -28.09 8.01
N ILE A 248 1.57 -27.10 8.09
CA ILE A 248 2.73 -26.95 7.21
C ILE A 248 3.98 -27.31 7.99
N THR A 249 4.64 -28.41 7.60
CA THR A 249 5.87 -28.94 8.22
C THR A 249 7.06 -28.96 7.29
N LYS A 250 6.91 -28.50 6.06
CA LYS A 250 7.97 -28.55 5.01
C LYS A 250 7.96 -27.31 4.15
N GLY A 251 9.10 -27.04 3.52
CA GLY A 251 9.34 -25.92 2.62
C GLY A 251 10.11 -24.79 3.31
N SER A 252 9.97 -23.56 2.83
CA SER A 252 10.56 -22.40 3.50
C SER A 252 9.79 -22.08 4.78
N ILE A 253 10.49 -22.05 5.92
CA ILE A 253 9.88 -21.67 7.20
C ILE A 253 9.32 -20.24 7.16
N ALA A 254 10.03 -19.30 6.54
CA ALA A 254 9.56 -17.92 6.38
C ALA A 254 8.27 -17.85 5.57
N THR A 255 8.15 -18.63 4.48
CA THR A 255 6.94 -18.71 3.67
C THR A 255 5.79 -19.41 4.40
N ALA A 256 6.06 -20.48 5.15
CA ALA A 256 5.05 -21.17 5.96
C ALA A 256 4.45 -20.25 7.03
N ILE A 257 5.29 -19.51 7.75
CA ILE A 257 4.86 -18.51 8.74
C ILE A 257 4.13 -17.35 8.04
N ARG A 258 4.63 -16.87 6.88
CA ARG A 258 3.96 -15.83 6.09
C ARG A 258 2.56 -16.27 5.64
N ALA A 259 2.38 -17.53 5.28
CA ALA A 259 1.07 -18.12 4.97
C ALA A 259 0.16 -18.08 6.20
N SER A 260 0.68 -18.53 7.36
CA SER A 260 -0.03 -18.57 8.63
C SER A 260 -0.50 -17.20 9.14
N LEU A 261 0.19 -16.10 8.79
CA LEU A 261 -0.14 -14.73 9.20
C LEU A 261 -0.88 -13.91 8.12
N SER A 262 -1.34 -14.56 7.03
CA SER A 262 -2.02 -13.89 5.91
C SER A 262 -3.46 -13.53 6.25
N LEU A 263 -3.66 -12.62 7.20
CA LEU A 263 -4.98 -12.19 7.67
C LEU A 263 -5.79 -11.60 6.49
N PRO A 264 -7.01 -12.12 6.22
CA PRO A 264 -7.87 -11.64 5.16
C PRO A 264 -8.09 -10.13 5.22
N SER A 265 -8.21 -9.49 4.07
CA SER A 265 -8.32 -8.04 3.86
C SER A 265 -7.04 -7.24 4.11
N ILE A 266 -6.16 -7.67 5.02
CA ILE A 266 -4.88 -7.01 5.29
C ILE A 266 -3.82 -7.51 4.33
N PHE A 267 -3.53 -8.82 4.36
CA PHE A 267 -2.51 -9.39 3.49
C PHE A 267 -3.09 -10.12 2.27
N ALA A 268 -2.37 -10.03 1.16
CA ALA A 268 -2.63 -10.91 0.04
C ALA A 268 -2.34 -12.37 0.43
N PRO A 269 -3.18 -13.33 -0.05
CA PRO A 269 -2.96 -14.75 0.16
C PRO A 269 -1.61 -15.22 -0.39
N VAL A 270 -1.00 -16.21 0.26
CA VAL A 270 0.26 -16.83 -0.17
C VAL A 270 -0.04 -18.05 -1.04
N ARG A 271 0.52 -18.07 -2.26
CA ARG A 271 0.43 -19.23 -3.14
C ARG A 271 1.64 -20.15 -2.91
N SER A 272 1.39 -21.44 -2.72
CA SER A 272 2.42 -22.47 -2.72
C SER A 272 1.89 -23.70 -3.47
N GLY A 273 2.46 -23.98 -4.63
CA GLY A 273 1.90 -24.95 -5.57
C GLY A 273 0.48 -24.58 -6.00
N ASP A 274 -0.44 -25.54 -5.92
CA ASP A 274 -1.85 -25.34 -6.26
C ASP A 274 -2.69 -24.75 -5.12
N ARG A 275 -2.13 -24.64 -3.92
CA ARG A 275 -2.82 -24.11 -2.75
C ARG A 275 -2.70 -22.60 -2.62
N LEU A 276 -3.73 -22.02 -2.02
CA LEU A 276 -3.80 -20.58 -1.73
C LEU A 276 -4.07 -20.40 -0.24
N TYR A 277 -3.04 -19.98 0.50
CA TYR A 277 -3.09 -19.90 1.95
C TYR A 277 -3.49 -18.52 2.46
N ILE A 278 -4.32 -18.51 3.47
CA ILE A 278 -4.66 -17.37 4.32
C ILE A 278 -4.39 -17.73 5.79
N ASP A 279 -4.56 -16.77 6.69
CA ASP A 279 -4.28 -16.93 8.12
C ASP A 279 -4.98 -18.18 8.72
N GLY A 280 -4.23 -18.94 9.49
CA GLY A 280 -4.76 -20.15 10.14
C GLY A 280 -5.86 -19.86 11.14
N GLY A 281 -5.89 -18.67 11.72
CA GLY A 281 -6.92 -18.21 12.66
C GLY A 281 -8.34 -18.15 12.08
N VAL A 282 -8.46 -18.17 10.75
CA VAL A 282 -9.77 -18.29 10.07
C VAL A 282 -10.48 -19.60 10.43
N VAL A 283 -9.75 -20.71 10.51
CA VAL A 283 -10.31 -22.05 10.80
C VAL A 283 -9.78 -22.64 12.09
N ARG A 284 -8.48 -22.50 12.38
CA ARG A 284 -7.82 -23.15 13.50
C ARG A 284 -6.84 -22.22 14.21
N ASN A 285 -7.37 -21.36 15.08
CA ASN A 285 -6.54 -20.37 15.77
C ASN A 285 -5.64 -20.97 16.88
N LEU A 286 -6.06 -22.05 17.56
CA LEU A 286 -5.27 -22.75 18.56
C LEU A 286 -4.97 -24.18 18.04
N PRO A 287 -3.74 -24.47 17.53
CA PRO A 287 -3.46 -25.68 16.76
C PRO A 287 -3.06 -26.89 17.62
N VAL A 288 -3.92 -27.34 18.55
CA VAL A 288 -3.66 -28.46 19.47
C VAL A 288 -3.69 -29.81 18.76
N GLN A 289 -4.67 -30.04 17.89
CA GLN A 289 -4.73 -31.31 17.13
C GLN A 289 -3.47 -31.57 16.31
N ASP A 290 -2.82 -30.49 15.84
CA ASP A 290 -1.60 -30.58 15.04
C ASP A 290 -0.40 -31.05 15.91
N LEU A 291 -0.36 -30.72 17.21
CA LEU A 291 0.62 -31.28 18.14
C LEU A 291 0.50 -32.79 18.25
N LYS A 292 -0.75 -33.30 18.36
CA LYS A 292 -0.98 -34.75 18.44
C LYS A 292 -0.57 -35.46 17.18
N VAL A 293 -0.79 -34.83 16.03
CA VAL A 293 -0.30 -35.35 14.72
C VAL A 293 1.22 -35.34 14.66
N LEU A 294 1.90 -34.34 15.24
CA LEU A 294 3.35 -34.30 15.34
C LEU A 294 3.93 -35.37 16.29
N GLY A 295 3.12 -35.89 17.22
CA GLY A 295 3.51 -36.95 18.14
C GLY A 295 3.63 -36.55 19.61
N ALA A 296 2.97 -35.45 20.04
CA ALA A 296 2.94 -35.03 21.44
C ALA A 296 2.00 -35.91 22.26
N ASP A 297 2.49 -36.36 23.42
CA ASP A 297 1.72 -37.16 24.43
C ASP A 297 1.07 -36.26 25.48
N TYR A 298 1.65 -35.12 25.78
CA TYR A 298 1.14 -34.07 26.67
C TYR A 298 1.06 -32.75 25.96
N THR A 299 -0.07 -32.08 26.02
CA THR A 299 -0.36 -30.87 25.25
C THR A 299 -0.57 -29.65 26.12
N ILE A 300 0.27 -28.63 25.95
CA ILE A 300 0.14 -27.30 26.52
C ILE A 300 -0.44 -26.37 25.46
N GLY A 301 -1.52 -25.66 25.78
CA GLY A 301 -2.09 -24.68 24.85
C GLY A 301 -2.12 -23.28 25.43
N VAL A 302 -1.66 -22.32 24.67
CA VAL A 302 -1.70 -20.91 25.04
C VAL A 302 -2.62 -20.17 24.08
N ASN A 303 -3.70 -19.61 24.62
CA ASN A 303 -4.68 -18.86 23.86
C ASN A 303 -4.60 -17.35 24.19
N VAL A 304 -4.11 -16.57 23.26
CA VAL A 304 -4.02 -15.09 23.35
C VAL A 304 -5.10 -14.39 22.52
N GLY A 305 -5.93 -15.19 21.85
CA GLY A 305 -7.03 -14.65 21.03
C GLY A 305 -8.19 -14.14 21.88
N ASP A 306 -8.84 -13.10 21.38
CA ASP A 306 -10.10 -12.65 21.92
C ASP A 306 -11.19 -13.69 21.61
N GLY A 307 -11.94 -14.08 22.62
CA GLY A 307 -13.16 -14.87 22.44
C GLY A 307 -14.25 -14.06 21.74
N PHE A 308 -15.51 -14.48 21.87
CA PHE A 308 -16.64 -13.67 21.45
C PHE A 308 -16.82 -12.52 22.47
N VAL A 309 -16.45 -11.30 22.03
CA VAL A 309 -16.54 -10.07 22.83
C VAL A 309 -17.68 -9.21 22.29
N LYS A 310 -18.42 -8.55 23.16
CA LYS A 310 -19.41 -7.55 22.76
C LYS A 310 -18.67 -6.36 22.13
N ARG A 311 -18.93 -6.09 20.85
CA ARG A 311 -18.31 -5.00 20.11
C ARG A 311 -19.11 -3.70 20.28
N ASP A 312 -18.41 -2.58 20.27
CA ASP A 312 -19.02 -1.23 20.17
C ASP A 312 -19.08 -0.84 18.69
N GLU A 313 -20.28 -0.83 18.11
CA GLU A 313 -20.51 -0.53 16.69
C GLU A 313 -19.99 0.85 16.28
N ASN A 314 -19.95 1.83 17.22
CA ASN A 314 -19.44 3.17 16.94
C ASN A 314 -17.92 3.24 16.78
N LYS A 315 -17.20 2.20 17.20
CA LYS A 315 -15.74 2.09 17.09
C LYS A 315 -15.28 1.15 15.98
N MET A 316 -16.18 0.37 15.39
CA MET A 316 -15.85 -0.61 14.35
C MET A 316 -15.74 0.07 12.98
N ASN A 317 -14.74 -0.33 12.22
CA ASN A 317 -14.60 0.01 10.81
C ASN A 317 -14.84 -1.25 9.92
N LEU A 318 -14.88 -1.06 8.60
CA LEU A 318 -15.12 -2.15 7.65
C LEU A 318 -14.09 -3.29 7.77
N ILE A 319 -12.83 -2.96 8.02
CA ILE A 319 -11.75 -3.97 8.16
C ILE A 319 -12.00 -4.81 9.41
N ASP A 320 -12.43 -4.19 10.51
CA ASP A 320 -12.77 -4.92 11.75
C ASP A 320 -13.93 -5.89 11.51
N VAL A 321 -14.98 -5.45 10.80
CA VAL A 321 -16.13 -6.31 10.47
C VAL A 321 -15.69 -7.51 9.62
N ILE A 322 -14.89 -7.30 8.58
CA ILE A 322 -14.42 -8.38 7.70
C ILE A 322 -13.49 -9.33 8.47
N THR A 323 -12.58 -8.80 9.28
CA THR A 323 -11.64 -9.60 10.08
C THR A 323 -12.40 -10.43 11.11
N ASP A 324 -13.29 -9.83 11.88
CA ASP A 324 -14.10 -10.54 12.87
C ASP A 324 -14.98 -11.61 12.21
N SER A 325 -15.64 -11.28 11.10
CA SER A 325 -16.46 -12.24 10.36
C SER A 325 -15.65 -13.42 9.83
N SER A 326 -14.44 -13.16 9.31
CA SER A 326 -13.56 -14.21 8.79
C SER A 326 -13.02 -15.15 9.85
N THR A 327 -12.96 -14.73 11.12
CA THR A 327 -12.40 -15.53 12.24
C THR A 327 -13.46 -16.22 13.10
N ILE A 328 -14.75 -16.09 12.81
CA ILE A 328 -15.83 -16.72 13.60
C ILE A 328 -15.65 -18.24 13.72
N ALA A 329 -15.39 -18.92 12.60
CA ALA A 329 -15.18 -20.37 12.58
C ALA A 329 -13.97 -20.78 13.42
N GLY A 330 -12.87 -20.04 13.34
CA GLY A 330 -11.67 -20.28 14.13
C GLY A 330 -11.92 -20.09 15.64
N ARG A 331 -12.75 -19.12 16.03
CA ARG A 331 -13.14 -18.91 17.44
C ARG A 331 -14.01 -20.06 17.97
N GLN A 332 -14.93 -20.57 17.17
CA GLN A 332 -15.73 -21.76 17.55
C GLN A 332 -14.84 -23.01 17.68
N GLU A 333 -13.88 -23.17 16.79
CA GLU A 333 -12.94 -24.29 16.83
C GLU A 333 -12.02 -24.26 18.05
N VAL A 334 -11.65 -23.07 18.58
CA VAL A 334 -10.82 -22.95 19.80
C VAL A 334 -11.44 -23.71 20.96
N GLU A 335 -12.75 -23.67 21.16
CA GLU A 335 -13.44 -24.41 22.24
C GLU A 335 -13.27 -25.92 22.09
N ARG A 336 -13.26 -26.45 20.86
CA ARG A 336 -12.97 -27.85 20.58
C ARG A 336 -11.52 -28.19 20.90
N GLN A 337 -10.59 -27.33 20.50
CA GLN A 337 -9.16 -27.51 20.74
C GLN A 337 -8.80 -27.47 22.24
N ILE A 338 -9.44 -26.59 23.03
CA ILE A 338 -9.23 -26.51 24.49
C ILE A 338 -9.56 -27.82 25.17
N ARG A 339 -10.63 -28.52 24.74
CA ARG A 339 -11.00 -29.83 25.31
C ARG A 339 -9.98 -30.94 25.07
N MET A 340 -9.03 -30.72 24.17
CA MET A 340 -7.96 -31.67 23.84
C MET A 340 -6.67 -31.42 24.62
N LEU A 341 -6.60 -30.32 25.40
CA LEU A 341 -5.42 -29.92 26.17
C LEU A 341 -5.32 -30.60 27.52
N ASP A 342 -4.09 -30.89 27.93
CA ASP A 342 -3.74 -31.29 29.27
C ASP A 342 -3.50 -30.06 30.17
N LEU A 343 -2.87 -29.01 29.65
CA LEU A 343 -2.69 -27.72 30.33
C LEU A 343 -3.12 -26.56 29.43
N TYR A 344 -4.09 -25.76 29.88
CA TYR A 344 -4.58 -24.56 29.19
C TYR A 344 -4.15 -23.30 29.92
N MET A 345 -3.57 -22.34 29.18
CA MET A 345 -3.19 -21.03 29.68
C MET A 345 -3.81 -19.92 28.82
N LYS A 346 -4.48 -18.98 29.49
CA LYS A 346 -5.06 -17.78 28.86
C LYS A 346 -4.59 -16.53 29.60
N PRO A 347 -3.59 -15.80 29.10
CA PRO A 347 -3.16 -14.52 29.67
C PRO A 347 -4.31 -13.51 29.71
N ASP A 348 -4.31 -12.64 30.71
CA ASP A 348 -5.20 -11.48 30.76
C ASP A 348 -4.66 -10.37 29.85
N LEU A 349 -5.26 -10.23 28.67
CA LEU A 349 -4.86 -9.30 27.62
C LEU A 349 -6.00 -8.34 27.22
N GLU A 350 -7.05 -8.21 28.03
CA GLU A 350 -8.23 -7.39 27.71
C GLU A 350 -7.89 -5.90 27.53
N LYS A 351 -6.90 -5.40 28.26
CA LYS A 351 -6.45 -4.01 28.21
C LYS A 351 -5.61 -3.65 26.99
N PHE A 352 -5.23 -4.62 26.14
CA PHE A 352 -4.40 -4.41 24.96
C PHE A 352 -5.22 -4.55 23.69
N GLU A 353 -4.98 -3.65 22.73
CA GLU A 353 -5.56 -3.73 21.40
C GLU A 353 -4.75 -4.69 20.50
N ALA A 354 -5.39 -5.18 19.43
CA ALA A 354 -4.78 -6.15 18.51
C ALA A 354 -3.45 -5.69 17.88
N TYR A 355 -3.29 -4.37 17.67
CA TYR A 355 -2.10 -3.78 17.04
C TYR A 355 -1.26 -2.93 18.00
N ASP A 356 -1.37 -3.19 19.31
CA ASP A 356 -0.67 -2.41 20.36
C ASP A 356 0.79 -2.87 20.55
N PHE A 357 1.57 -2.82 19.46
CA PHE A 357 2.99 -3.17 19.48
C PHE A 357 3.88 -2.18 20.24
N SER A 358 3.33 -1.10 20.77
CA SER A 358 4.07 -0.19 21.65
C SER A 358 4.26 -0.71 23.08
N LYS A 359 3.48 -1.75 23.46
CA LYS A 359 3.43 -2.32 24.81
C LYS A 359 4.04 -3.72 24.90
N VAL A 360 5.09 -4.00 24.13
CA VAL A 360 5.73 -5.32 24.05
C VAL A 360 6.04 -5.88 25.44
N LYS A 361 6.72 -5.10 26.30
CA LYS A 361 7.11 -5.53 27.65
C LYS A 361 5.92 -5.89 28.55
N GLU A 362 4.87 -5.09 28.49
CA GLU A 362 3.67 -5.31 29.29
C GLU A 362 2.91 -6.56 28.85
N ILE A 363 2.87 -6.82 27.53
CA ILE A 363 2.24 -8.01 26.96
C ILE A 363 3.04 -9.26 27.33
N ILE A 364 4.37 -9.24 27.24
CA ILE A 364 5.25 -10.34 27.65
C ILE A 364 5.06 -10.64 29.15
N ALA A 365 5.03 -9.61 29.98
CA ALA A 365 4.81 -9.75 31.43
C ALA A 365 3.45 -10.39 31.76
N ALA A 366 2.39 -10.11 30.99
CA ALA A 366 1.09 -10.77 31.17
C ALA A 366 1.18 -12.29 30.84
N GLY A 367 1.99 -12.66 29.85
CA GLY A 367 2.29 -14.06 29.55
C GLY A 367 3.11 -14.73 30.64
N GLU A 368 4.11 -14.08 31.18
CA GLU A 368 4.90 -14.60 32.30
C GLU A 368 4.04 -14.80 33.53
N LYS A 369 3.15 -13.86 33.84
CA LYS A 369 2.22 -13.95 34.97
C LYS A 369 1.37 -15.20 34.91
N ILE A 370 0.65 -15.51 33.81
CA ILE A 370 -0.21 -16.69 33.73
C ILE A 370 0.59 -17.98 33.81
N ALA A 371 1.83 -18.03 33.33
CA ALA A 371 2.70 -19.19 33.49
C ALA A 371 3.09 -19.38 34.95
N ARG A 372 3.42 -18.32 35.69
CA ARG A 372 3.70 -18.37 37.13
C ARG A 372 2.45 -18.72 37.96
N ASP A 373 1.28 -18.27 37.56
CA ASP A 373 0.00 -18.66 38.20
C ASP A 373 -0.28 -20.17 38.01
N ASN A 374 0.37 -20.86 37.07
CA ASN A 374 0.30 -22.30 36.82
C ASN A 374 1.62 -23.03 37.16
N ILE A 375 2.48 -22.43 38.01
CA ILE A 375 3.86 -22.90 38.23
C ILE A 375 3.92 -24.36 38.77
N ASP A 376 3.00 -24.75 39.64
CA ASP A 376 3.00 -26.11 40.21
C ASP A 376 2.79 -27.17 39.12
N LYS A 377 1.84 -26.95 38.21
CA LYS A 377 1.61 -27.84 37.06
C LYS A 377 2.78 -27.86 36.09
N ILE A 378 3.45 -26.72 35.90
CA ILE A 378 4.63 -26.59 35.03
C ILE A 378 5.79 -27.36 35.63
N ARG A 379 6.01 -27.29 36.97
CA ARG A 379 7.07 -28.04 37.67
C ARG A 379 6.86 -29.56 37.64
N GLU A 380 5.63 -30.02 37.58
CA GLU A 380 5.32 -31.46 37.39
C GLU A 380 5.82 -31.99 36.01
N LEU A 381 6.00 -31.09 35.01
CA LEU A 381 6.50 -31.41 33.69
C LEU A 381 8.01 -31.28 33.56
N SER A 382 8.70 -30.79 34.58
CA SER A 382 10.16 -30.58 34.59
C SER A 382 10.90 -31.92 34.44
N ASN A 383 11.79 -31.96 33.46
CA ASN A 383 12.73 -33.07 33.28
C ASN A 383 14.08 -32.49 32.82
N PRO A 384 14.94 -32.11 33.80
CA PRO A 384 16.21 -31.44 33.49
C PRO A 384 17.12 -32.23 32.53
N LYS A 385 17.12 -33.57 32.65
CA LYS A 385 17.94 -34.39 31.76
C LYS A 385 17.51 -34.29 30.30
N LEU A 386 16.23 -34.49 30.04
CA LEU A 386 15.68 -34.40 28.68
C LEU A 386 15.76 -32.94 28.13
N TYR A 387 15.57 -31.95 29.00
CA TYR A 387 15.74 -30.55 28.65
C TYR A 387 17.17 -30.26 28.22
N ASP A 388 18.16 -30.71 28.99
CA ASP A 388 19.60 -30.51 28.67
C ASP A 388 19.96 -31.20 27.33
N GLU A 389 19.39 -32.41 27.06
CA GLU A 389 19.55 -33.09 25.76
C GLU A 389 18.98 -32.29 24.58
N LEU A 390 17.80 -31.64 24.77
CA LEU A 390 17.21 -30.76 23.75
C LEU A 390 18.04 -29.48 23.54
N GLU A 391 18.59 -28.92 24.62
CA GLU A 391 19.47 -27.76 24.54
C GLU A 391 20.79 -28.06 23.81
N GLU A 392 21.35 -29.25 23.97
CA GLU A 392 22.52 -29.67 23.17
C GLU A 392 22.13 -29.81 21.69
N LYS A 393 21.00 -30.42 21.34
CA LYS A 393 20.48 -30.46 19.95
C LYS A 393 20.30 -29.07 19.38
N ARG A 394 19.77 -28.10 20.18
CA ARG A 394 19.61 -26.71 19.81
C ARG A 394 20.96 -26.07 19.47
N LYS A 395 21.95 -26.23 20.34
CA LYS A 395 23.29 -25.68 20.12
C LYS A 395 23.97 -26.27 18.87
N GLU A 396 23.84 -27.60 18.68
CA GLU A 396 24.37 -28.25 17.48
C GLU A 396 23.70 -27.76 16.19
N PHE A 397 22.37 -27.61 16.22
CA PHE A 397 21.65 -27.05 15.08
C PHE A 397 22.03 -25.58 14.78
N ARG A 398 22.25 -24.77 15.82
CA ARG A 398 22.74 -23.39 15.67
C ARG A 398 24.11 -23.30 15.04
N LYS A 399 24.98 -24.28 15.22
CA LYS A 399 26.29 -24.35 14.53
C LYS A 399 26.17 -24.58 13.02
N THR A 400 25.03 -25.10 12.55
CA THR A 400 24.78 -25.28 11.11
C THR A 400 24.32 -24.01 10.41
N TRP A 401 24.00 -22.95 11.15
CA TRP A 401 23.59 -21.69 10.58
C TRP A 401 24.74 -21.06 9.79
N THR A 402 24.36 -20.48 8.66
CA THR A 402 25.31 -19.83 7.75
C THR A 402 24.81 -18.48 7.32
N ASP A 403 25.73 -17.55 7.10
CA ASP A 403 25.45 -16.23 6.55
C ASP A 403 25.50 -16.19 5.02
N GLU A 404 25.95 -17.30 4.38
CA GLU A 404 26.04 -17.41 2.93
C GLU A 404 25.55 -18.77 2.45
N TYR A 405 24.86 -18.76 1.30
CA TYR A 405 24.41 -19.96 0.60
C TYR A 405 25.02 -20.03 -0.80
N ASN A 406 25.54 -21.18 -1.19
CA ASN A 406 26.05 -21.39 -2.54
C ASN A 406 24.90 -21.56 -3.53
N ILE A 407 24.59 -20.51 -4.26
CA ILE A 407 23.49 -20.49 -5.23
C ILE A 407 24.01 -20.92 -6.59
N THR A 408 23.46 -22.02 -7.10
CA THR A 408 23.81 -22.62 -8.40
C THR A 408 22.87 -22.27 -9.52
N SER A 409 21.61 -21.93 -9.20
CA SER A 409 20.63 -21.47 -10.18
C SER A 409 19.61 -20.53 -9.53
N ILE A 410 18.93 -19.73 -10.38
CA ILE A 410 17.84 -18.83 -9.97
C ILE A 410 16.63 -19.19 -10.82
N ASP A 411 15.53 -19.52 -10.15
CA ASP A 411 14.24 -19.83 -10.77
C ASP A 411 13.23 -18.73 -10.42
N ILE A 412 12.33 -18.39 -11.36
CA ILE A 412 11.27 -17.41 -11.14
C ILE A 412 9.93 -18.13 -11.13
N GLU A 413 9.15 -17.94 -10.08
CA GLU A 413 7.82 -18.54 -9.95
C GLU A 413 6.72 -17.46 -9.84
N GLY A 414 5.52 -17.79 -10.35
CA GLY A 414 4.35 -16.90 -10.30
C GLY A 414 4.25 -15.90 -11.45
N ASN A 415 5.24 -15.82 -12.33
CA ASN A 415 5.22 -14.99 -13.53
C ASN A 415 4.35 -15.64 -14.62
N LYS A 416 3.37 -14.87 -15.12
CA LYS A 416 2.43 -15.29 -16.19
C LYS A 416 2.50 -14.37 -17.40
N LYS A 417 2.58 -13.07 -17.18
CA LYS A 417 2.69 -12.03 -18.21
C LYS A 417 4.14 -11.77 -18.59
N TYR A 418 5.03 -11.77 -17.60
CA TYR A 418 6.44 -11.49 -17.76
C TYR A 418 7.20 -12.80 -17.96
N LYS A 419 7.86 -12.94 -19.12
CA LYS A 419 8.72 -14.10 -19.42
C LYS A 419 9.99 -14.07 -18.54
N ASP A 420 10.64 -15.20 -18.33
CA ASP A 420 11.88 -15.29 -17.56
C ASP A 420 12.99 -14.35 -18.08
N SER A 421 13.00 -14.11 -19.42
CA SER A 421 13.92 -13.16 -20.04
C SER A 421 13.80 -11.73 -19.49
N TYR A 422 12.60 -11.36 -19.05
CA TYR A 422 12.37 -10.04 -18.40
C TYR A 422 13.15 -9.90 -17.09
N PHE A 423 13.33 -10.99 -16.34
CA PHE A 423 14.00 -10.97 -15.05
C PHE A 423 15.51 -10.96 -15.16
N LYS A 424 16.09 -11.41 -16.30
CA LYS A 424 17.55 -11.46 -16.52
C LYS A 424 18.27 -10.14 -16.23
N LYS A 425 17.59 -9.02 -16.39
CA LYS A 425 18.12 -7.69 -16.12
C LYS A 425 18.36 -7.42 -14.62
N PHE A 426 17.67 -8.12 -13.73
CA PHE A 426 17.78 -7.97 -12.29
C PHE A 426 18.74 -9.01 -11.67
N LEU A 427 19.05 -10.07 -12.42
CA LEU A 427 19.85 -11.17 -11.90
C LEU A 427 21.34 -10.89 -12.00
N PRO A 428 22.15 -11.41 -11.06
CA PRO A 428 23.60 -11.27 -11.10
C PRO A 428 24.21 -11.99 -12.31
N LYS A 429 25.31 -11.46 -12.84
CA LYS A 429 26.02 -12.07 -13.98
C LYS A 429 26.72 -13.38 -13.64
N LYS A 430 27.08 -13.58 -12.38
CA LYS A 430 27.75 -14.78 -11.87
C LYS A 430 27.02 -15.23 -10.61
N LEU A 431 26.84 -16.54 -10.49
CA LEU A 431 26.31 -17.22 -9.32
C LEU A 431 27.42 -17.72 -8.44
N GLY A 432 27.13 -18.07 -7.21
CA GLY A 432 28.09 -18.58 -6.21
C GLY A 432 27.55 -18.36 -4.80
N ASN A 433 28.45 -18.13 -3.86
CA ASN A 433 28.03 -17.76 -2.51
C ASN A 433 27.33 -16.42 -2.50
N MET A 434 26.14 -16.39 -1.92
CA MET A 434 25.32 -15.21 -1.77
C MET A 434 24.85 -15.09 -0.32
N ASN A 435 24.99 -13.89 0.23
CA ASN A 435 24.46 -13.55 1.54
C ASN A 435 22.99 -13.03 1.44
N ARG A 436 22.38 -12.81 2.59
CA ARG A 436 21.01 -12.32 2.70
C ARG A 436 20.79 -11.01 1.93
N LEU A 437 21.69 -10.04 2.09
CA LEU A 437 21.53 -8.71 1.50
C LEU A 437 21.57 -8.75 -0.02
N GLU A 438 22.43 -9.58 -0.61
CA GLU A 438 22.51 -9.77 -2.06
C GLU A 438 21.24 -10.39 -2.63
N MET A 439 20.65 -11.38 -1.96
CA MET A 439 19.39 -11.99 -2.37
C MET A 439 18.22 -11.00 -2.24
N GLU A 440 18.20 -10.21 -1.15
CA GLU A 440 17.20 -9.17 -0.93
C GLU A 440 17.30 -8.04 -1.96
N GLU A 441 18.50 -7.68 -2.39
CA GLU A 441 18.73 -6.65 -3.41
C GLU A 441 18.07 -7.04 -4.73
N ILE A 442 18.25 -8.27 -5.18
CA ILE A 442 17.60 -8.81 -6.39
C ILE A 442 16.07 -8.67 -6.28
N VAL A 443 15.50 -9.13 -5.16
CA VAL A 443 14.05 -9.05 -4.92
C VAL A 443 13.57 -7.61 -4.83
N ASN A 444 14.36 -6.73 -4.20
CA ASN A 444 14.04 -5.31 -4.09
C ASN A 444 14.03 -4.61 -5.45
N GLU A 445 14.99 -4.90 -6.33
CA GLU A 445 15.03 -4.36 -7.69
C GLU A 445 13.80 -4.79 -8.50
N ILE A 446 13.45 -6.08 -8.44
CA ILE A 446 12.24 -6.63 -9.09
C ILE A 446 11.00 -5.90 -8.57
N TYR A 447 10.85 -5.79 -7.25
CA TYR A 447 9.68 -5.16 -6.62
C TYR A 447 9.57 -3.65 -6.91
N GLN A 448 10.69 -2.93 -6.82
CA GLN A 448 10.74 -1.47 -7.07
C GLN A 448 10.38 -1.10 -8.50
N ASN A 449 10.53 -2.01 -9.46
CA ASN A 449 10.11 -1.79 -10.84
C ASN A 449 8.59 -1.50 -10.95
N GLY A 450 7.79 -1.91 -9.96
CA GLY A 450 6.39 -1.54 -9.82
C GLY A 450 5.38 -2.48 -10.47
N ASN A 451 5.85 -3.52 -11.15
CA ASN A 451 5.01 -4.48 -11.88
C ASN A 451 4.47 -5.62 -11.01
N PHE A 452 4.91 -5.70 -9.75
CA PHE A 452 4.59 -6.79 -8.85
C PHE A 452 3.91 -6.30 -7.56
N THR A 453 2.90 -7.03 -7.10
CA THR A 453 2.21 -6.80 -5.83
C THR A 453 3.10 -7.24 -4.67
N THR A 454 3.82 -8.36 -4.87
CA THR A 454 4.84 -8.86 -3.95
C THR A 454 5.96 -9.56 -4.72
N ALA A 455 7.13 -9.59 -4.13
CA ALA A 455 8.26 -10.39 -4.53
C ALA A 455 9.01 -10.84 -3.27
N TYR A 456 9.37 -12.10 -3.18
CA TYR A 456 10.17 -12.68 -2.09
C TYR A 456 10.99 -13.86 -2.60
N TYR A 457 11.96 -14.30 -1.82
CA TYR A 457 12.78 -15.43 -2.20
C TYR A 457 12.73 -16.58 -1.20
N GLU A 458 13.06 -17.77 -1.70
CA GLU A 458 13.32 -18.98 -0.93
C GLU A 458 14.61 -19.62 -1.43
N VAL A 459 15.33 -20.29 -0.54
CA VAL A 459 16.49 -21.10 -0.93
C VAL A 459 16.11 -22.56 -0.81
N LYS A 460 16.19 -23.32 -1.93
CA LYS A 460 15.86 -24.74 -2.00
C LYS A 460 16.96 -25.50 -2.74
N ASN A 461 17.66 -26.42 -2.08
CA ASN A 461 18.70 -27.25 -2.72
C ASN A 461 19.71 -26.42 -3.54
N ASN A 462 20.27 -25.38 -2.96
CA ASN A 462 21.20 -24.44 -3.60
C ASN A 462 20.61 -23.65 -4.77
N LYS A 463 19.30 -23.61 -4.91
CA LYS A 463 18.58 -22.75 -5.84
C LYS A 463 17.96 -21.58 -5.12
N LEU A 464 18.07 -20.39 -5.69
CA LEU A 464 17.31 -19.22 -5.29
C LEU A 464 16.01 -19.19 -6.09
N VAL A 465 14.88 -19.44 -5.43
CA VAL A 465 13.56 -19.36 -6.04
C VAL A 465 12.95 -18.00 -5.71
N ILE A 466 12.74 -17.18 -6.73
CA ILE A 466 12.11 -15.85 -6.58
C ILE A 466 10.65 -15.97 -6.92
N ASN A 467 9.80 -15.83 -5.92
CA ASN A 467 8.35 -15.84 -6.05
C ASN A 467 7.84 -14.44 -6.34
N VAL A 468 7.05 -14.26 -7.39
CA VAL A 468 6.45 -12.98 -7.75
C VAL A 468 4.93 -13.07 -7.91
N GLN A 469 4.24 -12.00 -7.56
CA GLN A 469 2.82 -11.83 -7.88
C GLN A 469 2.64 -10.58 -8.73
N GLU A 470 2.22 -10.77 -9.97
CA GLU A 470 2.06 -9.69 -10.94
C GLU A 470 0.88 -8.78 -10.61
N LYS A 471 1.10 -7.47 -10.78
CA LYS A 471 0.03 -6.47 -10.69
C LYS A 471 -0.90 -6.53 -11.92
N PRO A 472 -2.16 -6.11 -11.77
CA PRO A 472 -2.97 -5.70 -12.91
C PRO A 472 -2.22 -4.67 -13.77
N SER A 473 -2.51 -4.67 -15.08
CA SER A 473 -1.85 -3.71 -15.99
C SER A 473 -2.59 -2.38 -16.06
N ASP A 474 -3.89 -2.42 -15.81
CA ASP A 474 -4.80 -1.32 -16.09
C ASP A 474 -5.63 -1.00 -14.83
N TYR A 475 -5.84 0.29 -14.59
CA TYR A 475 -6.53 0.81 -13.41
C TYR A 475 -7.49 1.92 -13.81
N VAL A 476 -8.59 2.01 -13.10
CA VAL A 476 -9.45 3.21 -13.05
C VAL A 476 -8.98 4.10 -11.90
N THR A 477 -9.02 5.41 -12.13
CA THR A 477 -8.59 6.39 -11.16
C THR A 477 -9.72 7.35 -10.83
N LEU A 478 -9.78 7.79 -9.58
CA LEU A 478 -10.72 8.78 -9.11
C LEU A 478 -10.03 9.71 -8.12
N ASN A 479 -10.18 11.02 -8.33
CA ASN A 479 -9.73 12.05 -7.40
C ASN A 479 -10.86 13.04 -7.15
N GLY A 480 -10.87 13.63 -5.98
CA GLY A 480 -11.71 14.77 -5.64
C GLY A 480 -10.91 15.85 -4.94
N ASN A 481 -11.20 17.09 -5.26
CA ASN A 481 -10.65 18.24 -4.57
C ASN A 481 -11.72 19.30 -4.35
N ILE A 482 -11.76 19.88 -3.17
CA ILE A 482 -12.59 21.02 -2.84
C ILE A 482 -11.69 22.10 -2.29
N ASN A 483 -11.70 23.27 -2.91
CA ASN A 483 -10.94 24.41 -2.44
C ASN A 483 -11.72 25.71 -2.69
N ASN A 484 -11.27 26.79 -2.08
CA ASN A 484 -11.96 28.07 -2.17
C ASN A 484 -11.68 28.87 -3.46
N GLU A 485 -10.86 28.37 -4.36
CA GLU A 485 -10.62 28.97 -5.68
C GLU A 485 -11.39 28.24 -6.79
N ASP A 486 -11.18 26.93 -6.92
CA ASP A 486 -11.78 26.10 -8.00
C ASP A 486 -13.13 25.49 -7.60
N LYS A 487 -13.54 25.68 -6.31
CA LYS A 487 -14.72 25.03 -5.73
C LYS A 487 -14.52 23.50 -5.67
N ALA A 488 -15.43 22.73 -6.25
CA ALA A 488 -15.33 21.28 -6.30
C ALA A 488 -14.78 20.83 -7.66
N THR A 489 -13.77 19.97 -7.63
CA THR A 489 -13.18 19.36 -8.82
C THR A 489 -13.18 17.85 -8.67
N ILE A 490 -13.66 17.13 -9.67
CA ILE A 490 -13.63 15.68 -9.75
C ILE A 490 -12.78 15.29 -10.95
N ASN A 491 -11.84 14.40 -10.73
CA ASN A 491 -11.05 13.77 -11.80
C ASN A 491 -11.34 12.28 -11.82
N PHE A 492 -11.61 11.76 -12.98
CA PHE A 492 -11.71 10.32 -13.23
C PHE A 492 -10.91 9.96 -14.46
N GLY A 493 -10.37 8.76 -14.47
CA GLY A 493 -9.50 8.39 -15.57
C GLY A 493 -9.04 6.94 -15.53
N PHE A 494 -8.04 6.69 -16.35
CA PHE A 494 -7.36 5.41 -16.49
C PHE A 494 -5.85 5.61 -16.39
N GLN A 495 -5.19 4.64 -15.81
CA GLN A 495 -3.74 4.57 -15.89
C GLN A 495 -3.30 3.11 -16.04
N GLY A 496 -2.12 2.92 -16.59
CA GLY A 496 -1.59 1.57 -16.72
C GLY A 496 -0.11 1.50 -16.97
N ASN A 497 0.39 0.26 -16.85
CA ASN A 497 1.76 -0.09 -17.14
C ASN A 497 1.81 -1.46 -17.83
N LYS A 498 2.46 -1.52 -19.02
CA LYS A 498 2.62 -2.73 -19.83
C LYS A 498 4.05 -2.85 -20.30
N VAL A 499 4.54 -4.08 -20.37
CA VAL A 499 5.86 -4.36 -20.95
C VAL A 499 5.68 -5.06 -22.29
N LEU A 500 6.26 -4.49 -23.34
CA LEU A 500 6.24 -4.98 -24.72
C LEU A 500 7.68 -5.25 -25.18
N GLY A 501 8.18 -6.47 -24.97
CA GLY A 501 9.60 -6.77 -25.17
C GLY A 501 10.46 -5.97 -24.18
N ASP A 502 11.37 -5.16 -24.72
CA ASP A 502 12.26 -4.31 -23.92
C ASP A 502 11.70 -2.87 -23.70
N ILE A 503 10.44 -2.64 -24.09
CA ILE A 503 9.79 -1.34 -23.95
C ILE A 503 8.80 -1.42 -22.78
N ASN A 504 8.95 -0.52 -21.82
CA ASN A 504 7.99 -0.31 -20.74
C ASN A 504 7.05 0.83 -21.12
N VAL A 505 5.77 0.55 -21.27
CA VAL A 505 4.72 1.49 -21.68
C VAL A 505 3.91 1.91 -20.47
N ARG A 506 4.03 3.15 -20.04
CA ARG A 506 3.18 3.77 -19.02
C ARG A 506 2.23 4.75 -19.68
N TYR A 507 1.00 4.78 -19.24
CA TYR A 507 0.01 5.71 -19.78
C TYR A 507 -0.97 6.15 -18.69
N SER A 508 -1.48 7.36 -18.84
CA SER A 508 -2.61 7.89 -18.09
C SER A 508 -3.53 8.68 -19.00
N SER A 509 -4.81 8.68 -18.63
CA SER A 509 -5.84 9.52 -19.24
C SER A 509 -6.73 10.00 -18.12
N ASN A 510 -6.77 11.31 -17.88
CA ASN A 510 -7.53 11.92 -16.81
C ASN A 510 -8.51 12.94 -17.38
N THR A 511 -9.75 12.86 -16.95
CA THR A 511 -10.79 13.84 -17.27
C THR A 511 -11.11 14.63 -16.00
N THR A 512 -10.97 15.94 -16.09
CA THR A 512 -11.29 16.88 -15.01
C THR A 512 -12.66 17.48 -15.25
N VAL A 513 -13.52 17.46 -14.23
CA VAL A 513 -14.84 18.09 -14.25
C VAL A 513 -14.95 19.03 -13.05
N SER A 514 -15.10 20.31 -13.35
CA SER A 514 -15.38 21.40 -12.39
C SER A 514 -15.97 22.59 -13.17
N ASN A 515 -15.85 23.81 -12.66
CA ASN A 515 -16.06 25.03 -13.47
C ASN A 515 -15.08 25.09 -14.66
N GLU A 516 -13.95 24.46 -14.54
CA GLU A 516 -12.97 24.15 -15.57
C GLU A 516 -13.14 22.68 -15.97
N TYR A 517 -13.02 22.35 -17.24
CA TYR A 517 -12.99 20.94 -17.66
C TYR A 517 -11.87 20.69 -18.62
N GLY A 518 -11.34 19.48 -18.56
CA GLY A 518 -10.21 19.11 -19.40
C GLY A 518 -10.00 17.61 -19.49
N ILE A 519 -9.18 17.24 -20.46
CA ILE A 519 -8.69 15.89 -20.67
C ILE A 519 -7.18 15.96 -20.83
N ASN A 520 -6.47 15.23 -19.98
CA ASN A 520 -5.03 15.06 -20.06
C ASN A 520 -4.71 13.60 -20.38
N ASN A 521 -3.93 13.36 -21.43
CA ASN A 521 -3.45 12.04 -21.80
C ASN A 521 -1.93 12.07 -21.87
N SER A 522 -1.29 11.12 -21.21
CA SER A 522 0.16 10.98 -21.19
C SER A 522 0.57 9.55 -21.53
N VAL A 523 1.61 9.41 -22.33
CA VAL A 523 2.25 8.13 -22.66
C VAL A 523 3.75 8.26 -22.47
N ILE A 524 4.36 7.33 -21.76
CA ILE A 524 5.80 7.23 -21.55
C ILE A 524 6.26 5.85 -22.02
N LEU A 525 7.13 5.82 -23.01
CA LEU A 525 7.79 4.61 -23.50
C LEU A 525 9.22 4.60 -22.95
N GLY A 526 9.49 3.73 -21.99
CA GLY A 526 10.84 3.50 -21.44
C GLY A 526 11.55 2.43 -22.26
N ILE A 527 12.71 2.75 -22.83
CA ILE A 527 13.47 1.87 -23.72
C ILE A 527 14.65 1.27 -22.97
N GLY A 528 14.78 -0.06 -23.10
CA GLY A 528 15.89 -0.83 -22.56
C GLY A 528 15.75 -1.18 -21.06
N LYS A 529 16.78 -1.83 -20.53
CA LYS A 529 16.82 -2.37 -19.18
C LYS A 529 16.58 -1.31 -18.09
N ASP A 530 17.29 -0.21 -18.19
CA ASP A 530 17.33 0.84 -17.16
C ASP A 530 16.43 2.03 -17.52
N GLU A 531 15.68 1.92 -18.62
CA GLU A 531 14.81 2.99 -19.13
C GLU A 531 15.53 4.35 -19.21
N LYS A 532 16.81 4.35 -19.60
CA LYS A 532 17.60 5.59 -19.70
C LYS A 532 17.13 6.51 -20.80
N VAL A 533 16.53 5.94 -21.84
CA VAL A 533 15.91 6.68 -22.94
C VAL A 533 14.41 6.50 -22.89
N LEU A 534 13.70 7.60 -22.98
CA LEU A 534 12.25 7.67 -22.92
C LEU A 534 11.72 8.36 -24.17
N ILE A 535 10.55 7.95 -24.62
CA ILE A 535 9.72 8.73 -25.54
C ILE A 535 8.48 9.15 -24.74
N LEU A 536 8.26 10.45 -24.67
CA LEU A 536 7.11 11.02 -23.97
C LEU A 536 6.15 11.62 -24.99
N GLY A 537 4.86 11.44 -24.75
CA GLY A 537 3.81 12.05 -25.55
C GLY A 537 2.69 12.53 -24.63
N ASN A 538 2.27 13.78 -24.80
CA ASN A 538 1.16 14.39 -24.05
C ASN A 538 0.14 14.96 -25.03
N LEU A 539 -1.13 14.76 -24.70
CA LEU A 539 -2.24 15.39 -25.42
C LEU A 539 -3.21 15.95 -24.40
N ASP A 540 -3.32 17.27 -24.40
CA ASP A 540 -4.11 18.01 -23.43
C ASP A 540 -5.18 18.84 -24.13
N TYR A 541 -6.38 18.79 -23.54
CA TYR A 541 -7.42 19.77 -23.80
C TYR A 541 -7.86 20.36 -22.46
N LYS A 542 -7.85 21.68 -22.35
CA LYS A 542 -8.30 22.38 -21.14
C LYS A 542 -9.17 23.58 -21.51
N ARG A 543 -10.25 23.74 -20.80
CA ARG A 543 -11.08 24.95 -20.82
C ARG A 543 -11.05 25.57 -19.44
N ASP A 544 -10.38 26.70 -19.32
CA ASP A 544 -10.20 27.44 -18.10
C ASP A 544 -11.10 28.67 -18.08
N MET A 545 -11.69 28.97 -16.92
CA MET A 545 -12.28 30.27 -16.66
C MET A 545 -11.28 31.10 -15.87
N ILE A 546 -10.75 32.16 -16.47
CA ILE A 546 -9.79 33.06 -15.84
C ILE A 546 -10.55 34.24 -15.27
N TYR A 547 -10.52 34.40 -13.94
CA TYR A 547 -11.15 35.50 -13.24
C TYR A 547 -10.20 36.69 -13.17
N ASN A 548 -10.51 37.76 -13.85
CA ASN A 548 -9.69 38.97 -13.86
C ASN A 548 -10.27 40.02 -12.91
N GLN A 549 -9.63 40.23 -11.77
CA GLN A 549 -10.08 41.18 -10.73
C GLN A 549 -9.53 42.60 -10.89
N ASN A 550 -9.13 43.04 -12.04
CA ASN A 550 -8.62 44.41 -12.18
C ASN A 550 -9.40 45.16 -13.25
N PHE A 551 -10.10 46.14 -12.78
CA PHE A 551 -10.32 47.52 -13.19
C PHE A 551 -11.71 47.96 -12.71
N GLY A 552 -11.75 48.77 -11.65
CA GLY A 552 -12.90 49.52 -11.17
C GLY A 552 -14.28 48.85 -11.33
N ASN A 553 -14.78 48.22 -10.29
CA ASN A 553 -16.17 47.78 -10.13
C ASN A 553 -16.75 46.66 -11.03
N GLY A 554 -15.96 45.79 -11.65
CA GLY A 554 -16.49 44.65 -12.42
C GLY A 554 -15.62 43.42 -12.41
N TYR A 555 -16.22 42.24 -12.16
CA TYR A 555 -15.63 40.96 -12.40
C TYR A 555 -15.69 40.66 -13.89
N TYR A 556 -14.54 40.42 -14.51
CA TYR A 556 -14.48 40.08 -15.93
C TYR A 556 -13.89 38.67 -16.08
N ASP A 557 -14.80 37.78 -16.46
CA ASP A 557 -14.44 36.41 -16.75
C ASP A 557 -14.12 36.25 -18.24
N PHE A 558 -12.99 35.69 -18.56
CA PHE A 558 -12.76 35.22 -19.91
C PHE A 558 -12.49 33.71 -19.91
N VAL A 559 -12.84 33.08 -21.02
CA VAL A 559 -12.65 31.65 -21.22
C VAL A 559 -11.44 31.43 -22.10
N ASN A 560 -10.51 30.66 -21.65
CA ASN A 560 -9.39 30.15 -22.46
C ASN A 560 -9.62 28.68 -22.77
N LYS A 561 -9.58 28.33 -24.08
CA LYS A 561 -9.63 26.93 -24.53
C LYS A 561 -8.25 26.59 -25.10
N LYS A 562 -7.53 25.71 -24.44
CA LYS A 562 -6.22 25.23 -24.84
C LYS A 562 -6.32 23.80 -25.36
N PHE A 563 -5.75 23.54 -26.50
CA PHE A 563 -5.44 22.21 -26.99
C PHE A 563 -3.93 22.14 -27.24
N SER A 564 -3.26 21.11 -26.74
CA SER A 564 -1.82 20.91 -26.91
C SER A 564 -1.50 19.46 -27.22
N LEU A 565 -0.69 19.25 -28.21
CA LEU A 565 -0.05 17.97 -28.53
C LEU A 565 1.45 18.16 -28.43
N GLU A 566 2.10 17.36 -27.62
CA GLU A 566 3.55 17.41 -27.39
C GLU A 566 4.14 16.00 -27.49
N THR A 567 5.35 15.90 -28.05
CA THR A 567 6.15 14.69 -28.05
C THR A 567 7.63 15.02 -27.97
N GLY A 568 8.41 14.14 -27.36
CA GLY A 568 9.84 14.35 -27.24
C GLY A 568 10.58 13.16 -26.67
N VAL A 569 11.87 13.36 -26.50
CA VAL A 569 12.78 12.36 -25.95
C VAL A 569 13.23 12.78 -24.55
N GLY A 570 13.14 11.87 -23.62
CA GLY A 570 13.65 12.01 -22.27
C GLY A 570 14.91 11.19 -22.06
N PHE A 571 15.84 11.72 -21.27
CA PHE A 571 17.02 11.02 -20.81
C PHE A 571 16.98 10.94 -19.29
N GLN A 572 16.79 9.73 -18.76
CA GLN A 572 16.81 9.47 -17.33
C GLN A 572 18.26 9.28 -16.88
N ILE A 573 18.88 10.36 -16.39
CA ILE A 573 20.29 10.38 -15.93
C ILE A 573 20.43 9.58 -14.64
N SER A 574 19.44 9.68 -13.76
CA SER A 574 19.30 8.85 -12.56
C SER A 574 17.83 8.55 -12.29
N LYS A 575 17.50 7.71 -11.33
CA LYS A 575 16.09 7.40 -10.96
C LYS A 575 15.23 8.66 -10.74
N ASN A 576 15.85 9.75 -10.27
CA ASN A 576 15.17 10.98 -9.86
C ASN A 576 15.51 12.20 -10.72
N LEU A 577 16.31 12.06 -11.78
CA LEU A 577 16.75 13.14 -12.64
C LEU A 577 16.41 12.82 -14.10
N LEU A 578 15.54 13.66 -14.67
CA LEU A 578 15.07 13.58 -16.06
C LEU A 578 15.43 14.84 -16.83
N LEU A 579 16.08 14.67 -17.95
CA LEU A 579 16.23 15.69 -19.00
C LEU A 579 15.23 15.36 -20.12
N PHE A 580 14.48 16.35 -20.57
CA PHE A 580 13.53 16.22 -21.67
C PHE A 580 13.81 17.26 -22.76
N ALA A 581 13.64 16.87 -24.02
CA ALA A 581 13.61 17.75 -25.15
C ALA A 581 12.56 17.29 -26.15
N GLY A 582 11.69 18.19 -26.54
CA GLY A 582 10.57 17.84 -27.39
C GLY A 582 9.98 19.06 -28.09
N GLY A 583 8.92 18.84 -28.84
CA GLY A 583 8.17 19.89 -29.47
C GLY A 583 6.72 19.50 -29.65
N GLY A 584 5.92 20.48 -29.95
CA GLY A 584 4.50 20.26 -30.04
C GLY A 584 3.78 21.33 -30.86
N TYR A 585 2.48 21.21 -30.86
CA TYR A 585 1.57 22.15 -31.47
C TYR A 585 0.48 22.52 -30.50
N GLN A 586 0.27 23.83 -30.32
CA GLN A 586 -0.74 24.36 -29.43
C GLN A 586 -1.75 25.23 -30.19
N THR A 587 -3.01 25.07 -29.79
CA THR A 587 -4.08 26.01 -30.12
C THR A 587 -4.57 26.64 -28.83
N SER A 588 -4.60 27.94 -28.75
CA SER A 588 -5.18 28.71 -27.65
C SER A 588 -6.28 29.62 -28.21
N LYS A 589 -7.46 29.56 -27.63
CA LYS A 589 -8.60 30.41 -28.00
C LYS A 589 -9.10 31.15 -26.79
N VAL A 590 -8.98 32.45 -26.78
CA VAL A 590 -9.51 33.36 -25.75
C VAL A 590 -10.86 33.91 -26.20
N GLU A 591 -11.88 33.73 -25.39
CA GLU A 591 -13.25 34.16 -25.60
C GLU A 591 -13.73 35.03 -24.44
N LYS A 592 -14.57 36.03 -24.74
CA LYS A 592 -15.20 36.91 -23.74
C LYS A 592 -14.23 37.79 -22.93
N ASN A 593 -13.00 38.03 -23.41
CA ASN A 593 -12.15 39.02 -22.81
C ASN A 593 -12.67 40.43 -23.14
N GLN A 594 -12.72 41.32 -22.16
CA GLN A 594 -13.13 42.71 -22.40
C GLN A 594 -12.16 43.49 -23.29
N ASP A 595 -10.85 43.20 -23.20
CA ASP A 595 -9.93 43.66 -24.23
C ASP A 595 -10.14 42.80 -25.47
N GLN A 596 -11.02 43.29 -26.36
CA GLN A 596 -11.37 42.59 -27.59
C GLN A 596 -10.16 42.27 -28.48
N ARG A 597 -9.06 43.01 -28.31
CA ARG A 597 -7.78 42.73 -29.01
C ARG A 597 -7.13 41.43 -28.56
N LYS A 598 -7.42 40.98 -27.34
CA LYS A 598 -6.96 39.69 -26.80
C LYS A 598 -7.88 38.51 -27.14
N ASN A 599 -9.10 38.78 -27.62
CA ASN A 599 -9.96 37.72 -28.14
C ASN A 599 -9.44 37.20 -29.46
N GLY A 600 -9.38 35.90 -29.60
CA GLY A 600 -8.90 35.29 -30.84
C GLY A 600 -8.39 33.87 -30.65
N LYS A 601 -7.97 33.30 -31.74
CA LYS A 601 -7.41 31.96 -31.80
C LYS A 601 -5.99 32.05 -32.29
N LYS A 602 -5.03 31.61 -31.50
CA LYS A 602 -3.61 31.45 -31.85
C LYS A 602 -3.31 29.98 -32.08
N ARG A 603 -2.54 29.67 -33.10
CA ARG A 603 -2.10 28.30 -33.44
C ARG A 603 -0.62 28.34 -33.75
N PHE A 604 0.17 27.61 -32.99
CA PHE A 604 1.62 27.69 -33.12
C PHE A 604 2.32 26.38 -32.76
N PRO A 605 3.41 26.05 -33.46
CA PRO A 605 4.35 25.05 -32.99
C PRO A 605 5.19 25.63 -31.85
N PHE A 606 5.65 24.76 -30.96
CA PHE A 606 6.60 25.13 -29.92
C PHE A 606 7.65 24.05 -29.73
N PHE A 607 8.77 24.44 -29.17
CA PHE A 607 9.82 23.55 -28.73
C PHE A 607 10.01 23.73 -27.22
N GLU A 608 10.25 22.65 -26.54
CA GLU A 608 10.40 22.62 -25.07
C GLU A 608 11.60 21.79 -24.65
N THR A 609 12.37 22.31 -23.69
CA THR A 609 13.34 21.51 -22.94
C THR A 609 13.09 21.67 -21.47
N SER A 610 13.25 20.57 -20.73
CA SER A 610 13.14 20.63 -19.26
C SER A 610 14.13 19.71 -18.57
N LEU A 611 14.56 20.14 -17.38
CA LEU A 611 15.36 19.36 -16.44
C LEU A 611 14.58 19.27 -15.14
N THR A 612 14.28 18.06 -14.68
CA THR A 612 13.52 17.84 -13.44
C THR A 612 14.27 16.87 -12.52
N TYR A 613 14.49 17.28 -11.27
CA TYR A 613 15.04 16.47 -10.20
C TYR A 613 14.08 16.43 -9.02
N ASP A 614 13.66 15.24 -8.59
CA ASP A 614 12.68 15.10 -7.50
C ASP A 614 12.97 13.90 -6.60
N THR A 615 13.38 14.20 -5.36
CA THR A 615 13.63 13.24 -4.28
C THR A 615 12.71 13.44 -3.08
N ARG A 616 11.66 14.23 -3.20
CA ARG A 616 10.71 14.47 -2.12
C ARG A 616 10.05 13.17 -1.67
N ASN A 617 9.87 13.03 -0.37
CA ASN A 617 9.14 11.88 0.21
C ASN A 617 7.62 11.97 0.04
N SER A 618 7.08 13.16 -0.20
CA SER A 618 5.67 13.45 -0.47
C SER A 618 5.58 14.70 -1.36
N ILE A 619 4.52 14.84 -2.14
CA ILE A 619 4.23 16.07 -2.90
C ILE A 619 3.51 17.09 -2.02
N GLU A 620 2.46 16.65 -1.34
CA GLU A 620 1.53 17.52 -0.63
C GLU A 620 2.12 18.14 0.65
N SER A 621 2.86 17.35 1.40
CA SER A 621 3.48 17.79 2.66
C SER A 621 4.88 17.18 2.80
N PRO A 622 5.83 17.60 1.93
CA PRO A 622 7.18 17.05 1.99
C PRO A 622 7.89 17.46 3.28
N THR A 623 8.55 16.47 3.88
CA THR A 623 9.37 16.68 5.08
C THR A 623 10.84 16.40 4.82
N LYS A 624 11.18 15.84 3.66
CA LYS A 624 12.55 15.51 3.27
C LYS A 624 12.68 15.45 1.76
N GLY A 625 13.83 15.89 1.26
CA GLY A 625 14.20 15.76 -0.15
C GLY A 625 14.21 17.09 -0.89
N ILE A 626 14.59 17.04 -2.14
CA ILE A 626 14.83 18.19 -3.03
C ILE A 626 13.89 18.07 -4.22
N TYR A 627 13.32 19.16 -4.64
CA TYR A 627 12.67 19.31 -5.93
C TYR A 627 13.31 20.46 -6.69
N PHE A 628 13.62 20.23 -7.95
CA PHE A 628 14.07 21.27 -8.86
C PHE A 628 13.50 20.97 -10.25
N THR A 629 12.94 21.98 -10.91
CA THR A 629 12.61 21.90 -12.34
C THR A 629 12.96 23.21 -13.02
N SER A 630 13.46 23.07 -14.24
CA SER A 630 13.73 24.19 -15.14
C SER A 630 13.15 23.81 -16.50
N LYS A 631 12.25 24.64 -17.02
CA LYS A 631 11.52 24.43 -18.26
C LYS A 631 11.70 25.65 -19.15
N TYR A 632 12.18 25.43 -20.36
CA TYR A 632 12.32 26.47 -21.38
C TYR A 632 11.47 26.11 -22.59
N THR A 633 10.57 27.01 -22.95
CA THR A 633 9.67 26.86 -24.11
C THR A 633 9.88 28.01 -25.07
N PHE A 634 9.97 27.69 -26.35
CA PHE A 634 10.09 28.73 -27.36
C PHE A 634 9.18 28.45 -28.56
N SER A 635 8.68 29.52 -29.16
CA SER A 635 7.95 29.51 -30.43
C SER A 635 8.37 30.69 -31.28
N ASN A 636 8.53 30.42 -32.58
CA ASN A 636 8.77 31.44 -33.58
C ASN A 636 7.83 31.21 -34.77
N SER A 637 6.62 31.75 -34.67
CA SER A 637 5.58 31.62 -35.66
C SER A 637 4.80 32.94 -35.80
N LYS A 638 3.99 33.06 -36.84
CA LYS A 638 3.15 34.25 -37.08
C LYS A 638 2.16 34.50 -35.91
N ASP A 639 1.63 33.45 -35.30
CA ASP A 639 0.63 33.56 -34.23
C ASP A 639 1.25 33.64 -32.84
N ALA A 640 2.54 33.29 -32.70
CA ALA A 640 3.22 33.28 -31.39
C ALA A 640 4.74 33.38 -31.59
N ASN A 641 5.34 34.45 -31.12
CA ASN A 641 6.78 34.66 -31.13
C ASN A 641 7.24 35.00 -29.70
N PHE A 642 7.73 33.99 -28.99
CA PHE A 642 8.11 34.14 -27.56
C PHE A 642 9.15 33.11 -27.12
N ASN A 643 9.80 33.46 -26.00
CA ASN A 643 10.64 32.60 -25.20
C ASN A 643 10.13 32.65 -23.75
N ALA A 644 9.83 31.51 -23.15
CA ALA A 644 9.38 31.41 -21.78
C ALA A 644 10.34 30.54 -20.97
N LEU A 645 10.70 30.97 -19.77
CA LEU A 645 11.49 30.21 -18.82
C LEU A 645 10.74 30.10 -17.47
N TYR A 646 10.51 28.90 -17.05
CA TYR A 646 9.99 28.58 -15.74
C TYR A 646 11.04 27.81 -14.95
N GLN A 647 11.31 28.22 -13.71
CA GLN A 647 12.23 27.55 -12.81
C GLN A 647 11.64 27.54 -11.41
N THR A 648 11.73 26.41 -10.72
CA THR A 648 11.41 26.34 -9.29
C THR A 648 12.30 25.32 -8.61
N GLY A 649 12.70 25.64 -7.40
CA GLY A 649 13.48 24.76 -6.54
C GLY A 649 13.05 24.86 -5.08
N GLU A 650 12.96 23.73 -4.40
CA GLU A 650 12.71 23.64 -2.99
C GLU A 650 13.58 22.57 -2.33
N VAL A 651 13.98 22.82 -1.10
CA VAL A 651 14.72 21.85 -0.29
C VAL A 651 13.96 21.63 1.02
N ASN A 652 13.60 20.40 1.33
CA ASN A 652 12.89 20.04 2.56
C ASN A 652 13.89 19.44 3.56
N ILE A 653 14.22 20.22 4.60
CA ILE A 653 15.25 19.91 5.58
C ILE A 653 14.57 19.53 6.89
N PRO A 654 14.64 18.26 7.33
CA PRO A 654 14.16 17.87 8.65
C PRO A 654 15.07 18.45 9.74
N VAL A 655 14.46 19.10 10.74
CA VAL A 655 15.13 19.62 11.93
C VAL A 655 14.61 18.85 13.14
N GLY A 656 15.37 17.84 13.55
CA GLY A 656 14.88 16.83 14.50
C GLY A 656 13.74 15.99 13.92
N GLU A 657 12.89 15.42 14.77
CA GLU A 657 11.85 14.49 14.37
C GLU A 657 10.55 15.15 13.86
N LYS A 658 10.26 16.36 14.32
CA LYS A 658 8.95 17.00 14.14
C LYS A 658 8.95 18.25 13.27
N LEU A 659 10.08 18.94 13.15
CA LEU A 659 10.15 20.21 12.43
C LEU A 659 10.76 20.01 11.04
N THR A 660 10.23 20.71 10.04
CA THR A 660 10.78 20.77 8.68
C THR A 660 10.93 22.22 8.27
N PHE A 661 12.12 22.58 7.80
CA PHE A 661 12.43 23.88 7.21
C PHE A 661 12.49 23.73 5.69
N THR A 662 11.73 24.57 4.95
CA THR A 662 11.64 24.49 3.49
C THR A 662 11.86 25.86 2.84
N PRO A 663 13.07 26.18 2.40
CA PRO A 663 13.30 27.27 1.45
C PRO A 663 12.82 26.86 0.05
N LYS A 664 12.16 27.78 -0.64
CA LYS A 664 11.67 27.62 -2.04
C LYS A 664 11.96 28.89 -2.82
N VAL A 665 12.37 28.72 -4.07
CA VAL A 665 12.60 29.80 -5.02
C VAL A 665 11.88 29.47 -6.32
N SER A 666 11.16 30.41 -6.89
CA SER A 666 10.50 30.24 -8.19
C SER A 666 10.76 31.46 -9.06
N TYR A 667 11.01 31.22 -10.34
CA TYR A 667 11.25 32.26 -11.35
C TYR A 667 10.47 31.93 -12.61
N LEU A 668 9.77 32.91 -13.12
CA LEU A 668 8.99 32.81 -14.34
C LEU A 668 9.22 34.08 -15.17
N THR A 669 9.60 33.92 -16.43
CA THR A 669 9.77 35.04 -17.34
C THR A 669 9.34 34.65 -18.75
N VAL A 670 8.83 35.62 -19.50
CA VAL A 670 8.52 35.50 -20.90
C VAL A 670 8.98 36.73 -21.65
N LYS A 671 9.52 36.54 -22.86
CA LYS A 671 9.91 37.61 -23.76
C LYS A 671 9.43 37.31 -25.17
N GLY A 672 8.93 38.31 -25.89
CA GLY A 672 8.47 38.16 -27.27
C GLY A 672 7.50 39.24 -27.69
N SER A 673 7.05 39.18 -28.95
CA SER A 673 6.14 40.17 -29.54
C SER A 673 4.67 39.72 -29.52
N ASP A 674 4.41 38.39 -29.61
CA ASP A 674 3.07 37.80 -29.75
C ASP A 674 2.85 36.69 -28.74
N ILE A 675 2.99 37.03 -27.45
CA ILE A 675 2.88 36.09 -26.34
C ILE A 675 1.44 35.60 -26.23
N PRO A 676 1.19 34.26 -26.26
CA PRO A 676 -0.12 33.72 -25.95
C PRO A 676 -0.48 33.91 -24.47
N GLU A 677 -1.74 34.12 -24.14
CA GLU A 677 -2.26 34.29 -22.78
C GLU A 677 -1.85 33.12 -21.84
N THR A 678 -1.70 31.93 -22.39
CA THR A 678 -1.25 30.70 -21.68
C THR A 678 0.20 30.73 -21.23
N TYR A 679 0.98 31.73 -21.67
CA TYR A 679 2.41 31.93 -21.33
C TYR A 679 2.67 33.25 -20.63
N GLU A 680 1.67 34.17 -20.53
CA GLU A 680 1.83 35.40 -19.74
C GLU A 680 2.09 35.08 -18.27
N PRO A 681 3.20 35.58 -17.67
CA PRO A 681 3.50 35.29 -16.27
C PRO A 681 2.49 35.91 -15.29
N LYS A 682 2.03 35.10 -14.33
CA LYS A 682 1.00 35.45 -13.37
C LYS A 682 1.44 35.09 -11.95
N LEU A 683 0.88 35.80 -10.97
CA LEU A 683 1.13 35.59 -9.55
C LEU A 683 -0.16 35.68 -8.77
N GLY A 684 -0.41 34.71 -7.91
CA GLY A 684 -1.53 34.70 -6.99
C GLY A 684 -2.21 33.33 -6.87
N GLY A 685 -3.05 33.20 -5.87
CA GLY A 685 -3.78 31.97 -5.62
C GLY A 685 -2.98 30.88 -4.90
N ILE A 686 -3.57 29.69 -4.89
CA ILE A 686 -3.06 28.50 -4.21
C ILE A 686 -2.47 27.48 -5.18
N LYS A 687 -2.44 27.77 -6.47
CA LYS A 687 -1.93 26.89 -7.54
C LYS A 687 -0.64 27.41 -8.13
N THR A 688 0.22 26.50 -8.54
CA THR A 688 1.34 26.76 -9.44
C THR A 688 1.06 26.05 -10.76
N GLU A 689 1.05 26.80 -11.86
CA GLU A 689 0.99 26.32 -13.24
C GLU A 689 2.20 26.81 -14.00
N ASP A 690 2.43 26.36 -15.23
CA ASP A 690 3.61 26.75 -16.03
C ASP A 690 3.74 28.26 -16.25
N ASN A 691 2.65 29.01 -16.14
CA ASN A 691 2.62 30.46 -16.31
C ASN A 691 2.06 31.21 -15.10
N SER A 692 1.80 30.53 -13.98
CA SER A 692 1.28 31.14 -12.73
C SER A 692 2.00 30.61 -11.51
N LEU A 693 2.51 31.50 -10.68
CA LEU A 693 3.15 31.17 -9.40
C LEU A 693 2.18 31.38 -8.25
N GLU A 694 2.12 30.38 -7.36
CA GLU A 694 1.33 30.48 -6.12
C GLU A 694 1.82 31.64 -5.26
N PHE A 695 0.87 32.40 -4.72
CA PHE A 695 1.17 33.47 -3.75
C PHE A 695 -0.01 33.63 -2.82
N PHE A 696 0.11 33.05 -1.66
CA PHE A 696 -1.00 32.99 -0.69
C PHE A 696 -1.40 34.40 -0.22
N GLY A 697 -2.70 34.64 -0.12
CA GLY A 697 -3.25 35.94 0.26
C GLY A 697 -3.60 36.87 -0.93
N LEU A 698 -3.15 36.52 -2.16
CA LEU A 698 -3.68 37.12 -3.39
C LEU A 698 -4.75 36.19 -4.01
N PRO A 699 -5.75 36.71 -4.72
CA PRO A 699 -6.56 35.93 -5.64
C PRO A 699 -5.72 35.26 -6.72
N ALA A 700 -6.23 34.19 -7.35
CA ALA A 700 -5.60 33.56 -8.47
C ALA A 700 -5.30 34.58 -9.60
N ASP A 701 -4.13 34.53 -10.18
CA ASP A 701 -3.68 35.30 -11.35
C ASP A 701 -3.81 36.84 -11.22
N LYS A 702 -3.89 37.36 -9.98
CA LYS A 702 -4.15 38.78 -9.73
C LYS A 702 -3.06 39.71 -10.27
N VAL A 703 -1.80 39.30 -10.21
CA VAL A 703 -0.67 40.12 -10.61
C VAL A 703 -0.02 39.53 -11.86
N ARG A 704 0.31 40.40 -12.83
CA ARG A 704 0.97 40.03 -14.06
C ARG A 704 2.27 40.85 -14.26
N GLY A 705 3.19 40.31 -15.02
CA GLY A 705 4.45 40.95 -15.39
C GLY A 705 5.20 40.15 -16.46
N GLU A 706 6.24 40.67 -17.05
CA GLU A 706 7.12 39.92 -17.94
C GLU A 706 8.02 38.94 -17.19
N SER A 707 8.39 39.31 -15.95
CA SER A 707 9.22 38.47 -15.08
C SER A 707 8.70 38.51 -13.64
N ILE A 708 8.62 37.33 -13.01
CA ILE A 708 8.20 37.18 -11.63
C ILE A 708 9.19 36.27 -10.91
N PHE A 709 9.76 36.77 -9.82
CA PHE A 709 10.60 36.01 -8.90
C PHE A 709 9.90 35.91 -7.55
N VAL A 710 9.86 34.70 -6.97
CA VAL A 710 9.29 34.46 -5.64
C VAL A 710 10.28 33.68 -4.79
N GLY A 711 10.69 34.24 -3.68
CA GLY A 711 11.41 33.56 -2.61
C GLY A 711 10.47 33.27 -1.45
N SER A 712 10.48 32.04 -0.93
CA SER A 712 9.62 31.63 0.18
C SER A 712 10.37 30.79 1.20
N VAL A 713 9.96 30.90 2.46
CA VAL A 713 10.44 30.07 3.56
C VAL A 713 9.23 29.52 4.31
N LYS A 714 9.14 28.20 4.41
CA LYS A 714 8.10 27.48 5.17
C LYS A 714 8.71 26.77 6.36
N LEU A 715 8.07 26.87 7.52
CA LEU A 715 8.30 26.04 8.69
C LEU A 715 7.07 25.16 8.91
N GLN A 716 7.25 23.84 8.96
CA GLN A 716 6.19 22.88 9.20
C GLN A 716 6.51 22.07 10.48
N TYR A 717 5.57 22.04 11.42
CA TYR A 717 5.65 21.24 12.63
C TYR A 717 4.66 20.07 12.57
N ASN A 718 5.16 18.84 12.59
CA ASN A 718 4.34 17.62 12.61
C ASN A 718 3.88 17.33 14.04
N ILE A 719 2.61 17.61 14.34
CA ILE A 719 1.98 17.40 15.64
C ILE A 719 1.85 15.89 15.87
N SER A 720 1.43 15.15 14.83
CA SER A 720 1.35 13.70 14.82
C SER A 720 1.71 13.14 13.43
N LYS A 721 1.57 11.83 13.21
CA LYS A 721 1.76 11.23 11.88
C LYS A 721 0.80 11.75 10.82
N ILE A 722 -0.39 12.24 11.24
CA ILE A 722 -1.45 12.71 10.34
C ILE A 722 -1.71 14.21 10.43
N LEU A 723 -1.35 14.89 11.53
CA LEU A 723 -1.63 16.31 11.75
C LEU A 723 -0.34 17.12 11.71
N TYR A 724 -0.38 18.28 11.05
CA TYR A 724 0.72 19.25 11.05
C TYR A 724 0.21 20.69 11.05
N ALA A 725 1.05 21.59 11.51
CA ALA A 725 0.86 23.04 11.39
C ALA A 725 2.01 23.62 10.55
N ASP A 726 1.74 24.65 9.77
CA ASP A 726 2.79 25.35 9.03
C ASP A 726 2.64 26.87 9.09
N THR A 727 3.77 27.54 8.90
CA THR A 727 3.82 28.99 8.62
C THR A 727 4.74 29.22 7.43
N MET A 728 4.42 30.22 6.60
CA MET A 728 5.20 30.54 5.42
C MET A 728 5.29 32.04 5.22
N TYR A 729 6.48 32.52 4.99
CA TYR A 729 6.74 33.86 4.47
C TYR A 729 7.17 33.77 3.01
N SER A 730 6.60 34.64 2.17
CA SER A 730 6.97 34.73 0.74
C SER A 730 7.18 36.18 0.34
N ARG A 731 8.16 36.40 -0.52
CA ARG A 731 8.40 37.70 -1.14
C ARG A 731 8.53 37.56 -2.64
N ALA A 732 7.73 38.34 -3.35
CA ALA A 732 7.70 38.38 -4.82
C ALA A 732 8.29 39.70 -5.33
N TYR A 733 9.01 39.60 -6.45
CA TYR A 733 9.49 40.72 -7.25
C TYR A 733 8.90 40.57 -8.66
N ILE A 734 8.25 41.62 -9.17
CA ILE A 734 7.54 41.60 -10.42
C ILE A 734 8.10 42.74 -11.28
N SER A 735 8.48 42.44 -12.51
CA SER A 735 9.01 43.39 -13.49
C SER A 735 8.26 43.30 -14.82
N ASP A 736 8.12 44.42 -15.50
CA ASP A 736 7.52 44.52 -16.82
C ASP A 736 8.61 44.74 -17.92
N GLU A 737 9.90 44.86 -17.56
CA GLU A 737 11.03 45.09 -18.44
C GLU A 737 12.22 44.16 -18.14
N GLY A 738 11.98 42.85 -18.03
CA GLY A 738 13.02 41.87 -17.63
C GLY A 738 13.15 41.73 -16.13
N PHE A 739 14.30 41.25 -15.64
CA PHE A 739 14.48 40.97 -14.25
C PHE A 739 15.04 42.19 -13.50
N ASP A 740 14.23 42.80 -12.65
CA ASP A 740 14.59 43.91 -11.77
C ASP A 740 14.04 43.73 -10.35
N PHE A 741 14.91 43.61 -9.36
CA PHE A 741 14.53 43.53 -7.94
C PHE A 741 13.98 44.85 -7.36
N GLY A 742 14.06 45.94 -8.10
CA GLY A 742 13.61 47.26 -7.68
C GLY A 742 12.16 47.57 -8.00
N SER A 743 11.52 46.87 -8.95
CA SER A 743 10.23 47.24 -9.50
C SER A 743 9.05 47.03 -8.53
N ARG A 744 8.12 46.18 -8.81
CA ARG A 744 6.97 45.92 -7.91
C ARG A 744 7.27 44.80 -6.94
N LYS A 745 7.00 45.01 -5.61
CA LYS A 745 7.23 44.03 -4.56
C LYS A 745 5.90 43.65 -3.90
N ARG A 746 5.80 42.40 -3.50
CA ARG A 746 4.70 41.87 -2.68
C ARG A 746 5.26 40.95 -1.61
N GLU A 747 4.65 40.96 -0.45
CA GLU A 747 4.95 40.07 0.67
C GLU A 747 3.71 39.33 1.09
N SER A 748 3.86 38.08 1.52
CA SER A 748 2.78 37.21 1.98
C SER A 748 3.18 36.49 3.24
N TYR A 749 2.25 36.43 4.17
CA TYR A 749 2.35 35.69 5.43
C TYR A 749 1.21 34.67 5.46
N LYS A 750 1.53 33.40 5.69
CA LYS A 750 0.58 32.30 5.78
C LYS A 750 0.76 31.55 7.09
N LEU A 751 -0.36 31.14 7.69
CA LEU A 751 -0.43 30.24 8.83
C LEU A 751 -1.54 29.22 8.58
N GLY A 752 -1.30 27.95 8.88
CA GLY A 752 -2.35 26.95 8.70
C GLY A 752 -2.07 25.61 9.35
N PHE A 753 -3.08 24.75 9.22
CA PHE A 753 -3.11 23.38 9.74
C PHE A 753 -3.46 22.42 8.63
N GLY A 754 -2.81 21.29 8.61
CA GLY A 754 -3.07 20.25 7.63
C GLY A 754 -3.31 18.89 8.28
N VAL A 755 -4.14 18.09 7.64
CA VAL A 755 -4.42 16.70 7.99
C VAL A 755 -4.18 15.81 6.77
N LYS A 756 -3.45 14.70 6.97
CA LYS A 756 -3.21 13.68 5.94
C LYS A 756 -4.30 12.63 6.05
N THR A 757 -5.12 12.47 5.03
CA THR A 757 -6.19 11.46 4.98
C THR A 757 -6.00 10.54 3.77
N PRO A 758 -6.57 9.32 3.77
CA PRO A 758 -6.57 8.44 2.61
C PRO A 758 -7.26 9.03 1.36
N LEU A 759 -8.19 9.97 1.55
CA LEU A 759 -8.91 10.66 0.47
C LEU A 759 -8.19 11.91 -0.01
N GLY A 760 -7.02 12.21 0.54
CA GLY A 760 -6.21 13.38 0.25
C GLY A 760 -6.00 14.27 1.45
N PRO A 761 -5.08 15.26 1.33
CA PRO A 761 -4.81 16.18 2.41
C PRO A 761 -5.98 17.14 2.64
N GLY A 762 -6.32 17.38 3.90
CA GLY A 762 -7.12 18.51 4.31
C GLY A 762 -6.23 19.64 4.77
N TYR A 763 -6.51 20.87 4.36
CA TYR A 763 -5.75 22.05 4.78
C TYR A 763 -6.69 23.22 5.05
N PHE A 764 -6.49 23.84 6.19
CA PHE A 764 -7.12 25.11 6.55
C PHE A 764 -6.05 26.11 6.99
N GLY A 765 -6.14 27.32 6.45
CA GLY A 765 -5.18 28.37 6.79
C GLY A 765 -5.70 29.78 6.54
N ILE A 766 -4.91 30.73 6.92
CA ILE A 766 -5.10 32.15 6.65
C ILE A 766 -3.88 32.71 5.99
N ALA A 767 -4.05 33.66 5.10
CA ALA A 767 -2.94 34.37 4.48
C ALA A 767 -3.24 35.84 4.33
N LYS A 768 -2.20 36.65 4.48
CA LYS A 768 -2.26 38.12 4.42
C LYS A 768 -1.13 38.66 3.52
N VAL A 769 -1.54 39.51 2.61
CA VAL A 769 -0.65 40.39 1.82
C VAL A 769 -0.91 41.80 2.32
N PRO A 770 0.11 42.61 2.65
CA PRO A 770 -0.06 44.00 3.03
C PRO A 770 -0.84 44.79 1.95
N GLY A 771 -1.85 45.52 2.37
CA GLY A 771 -2.75 46.26 1.48
C GLY A 771 -3.92 45.46 0.89
N GLU A 772 -3.95 44.14 1.07
CA GLU A 772 -5.05 43.27 0.64
C GLU A 772 -5.91 42.82 1.84
N THR A 773 -7.10 42.27 1.59
CA THR A 773 -7.94 41.63 2.63
C THR A 773 -7.30 40.33 3.12
N LEU A 774 -7.57 39.96 4.39
CA LEU A 774 -7.21 38.62 4.90
C LEU A 774 -7.96 37.57 4.10
N ARG A 775 -7.26 36.54 3.64
CA ARG A 775 -7.86 35.43 2.90
C ARG A 775 -7.80 34.12 3.70
N TYR A 776 -8.87 33.38 3.65
CA TYR A 776 -8.89 32.00 4.13
C TYR A 776 -8.42 31.07 3.01
N ILE A 777 -7.74 30.01 3.40
CA ILE A 777 -7.30 28.94 2.50
C ILE A 777 -8.01 27.68 2.97
N LEU A 778 -8.83 27.11 2.14
CA LEU A 778 -9.45 25.81 2.35
C LEU A 778 -9.06 24.91 1.18
N ASN A 779 -8.55 23.73 1.48
CA ASN A 779 -8.27 22.70 0.49
C ASN A 779 -8.52 21.33 1.11
N PHE A 780 -9.28 20.48 0.44
CA PHE A 780 -9.49 19.10 0.82
C PHE A 780 -9.43 18.21 -0.42
N GLY A 781 -8.68 17.13 -0.33
CA GLY A 781 -8.48 16.20 -1.43
C GLY A 781 -7.20 16.49 -2.23
N TYR A 782 -6.93 15.64 -3.19
CA TYR A 782 -5.77 15.78 -4.07
C TYR A 782 -6.05 16.80 -5.17
N LYS A 783 -5.14 17.75 -5.34
CA LYS A 783 -5.20 18.68 -6.47
C LYS A 783 -4.92 17.93 -7.77
N PRO A 784 -5.65 18.20 -8.86
CA PRO A 784 -5.20 17.79 -10.18
C PRO A 784 -3.86 18.47 -10.50
N GLN A 785 -2.88 17.69 -10.93
CA GLN A 785 -1.58 18.19 -11.37
C GLN A 785 -1.60 18.40 -12.87
#